data_2093012d6eb10ae42bf51c997a39d004
#
_entry.id   2093012d6eb10ae42bf51c997a39d004
#
_cell.length_a   1.000
_cell.length_b   1.000
_cell.length_c   1.000
_cell.angle_alpha   90.00
_cell.angle_beta   90.00
_cell.angle_gamma   90.00
#
_symmetry.space_group_name_H-M   'P 1'
#
loop_
_entity.id
_entity.type
_entity.pdbx_description
1 polymer ?
#
loop_
_entity_poly.entity_id
_entity_poly.type
_entity_poly.pdbx_seq_one_letter_code
_entity_poly.pdbx_strand_id
1 'polypeptide(L)'
;MLSCGRVIEQLSKVTRHAHVNHSYRALKYVGIFSVNRLWYSNNANNKKPYKPPGTTIKPEECVPEFRYSNPKRPLPACEAQRGGTCPPTCRPDYTQEDGNGKNGKFPNWKHLLATLIIAGVTIYAISSTEWFTDKFGSQPDTKKKKDTVKRDKRSKSVVKSPAVSKLIPQEVPYLLIGGGTAAFSAFRSIKSRDPKAKVLVISEEESFPYMRPPLSKELWYNTDRATSAKLNFKQWNGTQRSLFYEPREFYTNVDKLMELDKGGVAVATGWKVTKIDATNKIAVLDDGYEIKYDKCLIATGASPNNLPIFESAQDEVKDKIIAYRTEQDFLELEENLHNPNCRNIVIIGGGFLGSELACSLARNYQDKKIIQIYKENYIMAQVLPEYLSEWTTKKAMAEGVNCIPNIEVADFSYKNEKLSLILSDGNVIDADQVIVGIGVEANTDLATSSELEVHPIVGGFLVNAELEARSNLWVAGDAACFYDVRLGRRRVEHHDHAVISGRLAGENMTGAGKPYLHQSMFWSDLGPEVGYEAIGIIDSSLPTVGVFAKATEADTPKAALTEPTDEERATTQTETENTEETNSQNDIESLNSKNENKNMEKESKKHSDFEKGVIFYLRDDVVVGILLWNIFHRMSIARQVLARGTKYDDLNEVAKLFSIHDD
;
A
#
# COMPACT_ATOMS: atom_id res chain seq x y z
N MET A 1 -43.44 2.45 -31.45
CA MET A 1 -42.40 1.72 -32.22
C MET A 1 -41.18 2.57 -32.62
N LEU A 2 -41.20 3.90 -32.49
CA LEU A 2 -40.05 4.78 -32.85
C LEU A 2 -38.98 4.95 -31.73
N SER A 3 -39.23 4.48 -30.53
CA SER A 3 -38.30 4.60 -29.39
C SER A 3 -37.31 3.43 -29.26
N CYS A 4 -37.67 2.27 -29.78
CA CYS A 4 -36.84 1.05 -29.71
C CYS A 4 -35.66 1.06 -30.71
N GLY A 5 -35.80 1.71 -31.85
CA GLY A 5 -34.77 1.79 -32.89
C GLY A 5 -33.52 2.59 -32.46
N ARG A 6 -33.70 3.64 -31.64
CA ARG A 6 -32.57 4.48 -31.16
C ARG A 6 -31.74 3.78 -30.08
N VAL A 7 -32.34 2.93 -29.27
CA VAL A 7 -31.61 2.17 -28.23
C VAL A 7 -30.78 1.03 -28.89
N ILE A 8 -31.31 0.39 -29.92
CA ILE A 8 -30.57 -0.66 -30.66
C ILE A 8 -29.40 -0.02 -31.44
N GLU A 9 -29.57 1.16 -32.02
CA GLU A 9 -28.50 1.87 -32.72
C GLU A 9 -27.39 2.38 -31.78
N GLN A 10 -27.71 2.77 -30.55
CA GLN A 10 -26.70 3.11 -29.54
C GLN A 10 -25.96 1.86 -29.01
N LEU A 11 -26.67 0.75 -28.81
CA LEU A 11 -26.03 -0.52 -28.40
C LEU A 11 -25.13 -1.08 -29.52
N SER A 12 -25.48 -0.89 -30.79
CA SER A 12 -24.64 -1.33 -31.92
C SER A 12 -23.34 -0.50 -32.09
N LYS A 13 -23.33 0.73 -31.62
CA LYS A 13 -22.12 1.60 -31.63
C LYS A 13 -21.17 1.25 -30.48
N VAL A 14 -21.70 0.82 -29.33
CA VAL A 14 -20.90 0.39 -28.18
C VAL A 14 -20.24 -0.99 -28.44
N THR A 15 -20.93 -1.89 -29.14
CA THR A 15 -20.39 -3.23 -29.44
C THR A 15 -19.36 -3.28 -30.57
N ARG A 16 -19.22 -2.22 -31.38
CA ARG A 16 -18.18 -2.17 -32.44
C ARG A 16 -16.78 -1.81 -31.94
N HIS A 17 -16.62 -1.40 -30.67
CA HIS A 17 -15.33 -0.98 -30.09
C HIS A 17 -14.89 -1.79 -28.86
N ALA A 18 -15.59 -2.86 -28.51
CA ALA A 18 -15.20 -3.72 -27.40
C ALA A 18 -14.77 -5.10 -27.89
N HIS A 19 -13.48 -5.40 -27.85
CA HIS A 19 -12.97 -6.76 -27.96
C HIS A 19 -13.41 -7.60 -26.76
N VAL A 20 -13.90 -8.82 -27.06
CA VAL A 20 -14.73 -9.69 -26.22
C VAL A 20 -14.07 -10.23 -24.92
N ASN A 21 -12.88 -9.85 -24.55
CA ASN A 21 -12.19 -10.37 -23.35
C ASN A 21 -12.14 -9.45 -22.13
N HIS A 22 -12.84 -8.31 -22.13
CA HIS A 22 -12.82 -7.36 -21.00
C HIS A 22 -14.16 -7.19 -20.27
N SER A 23 -15.17 -8.03 -20.55
CA SER A 23 -16.55 -7.80 -20.12
C SER A 23 -16.81 -7.90 -18.60
N TYR A 24 -16.00 -8.61 -17.84
CA TYR A 24 -16.22 -8.75 -16.38
C TYR A 24 -15.66 -7.59 -15.54
N ARG A 25 -14.53 -6.99 -15.91
CA ARG A 25 -13.99 -5.81 -15.19
C ARG A 25 -14.66 -4.50 -15.63
N ALA A 26 -15.00 -4.35 -16.91
CA ALA A 26 -15.69 -3.16 -17.43
C ALA A 26 -17.11 -3.02 -16.88
N LEU A 27 -17.84 -4.12 -16.66
CA LEU A 27 -19.17 -4.11 -16.03
C LEU A 27 -19.14 -3.71 -14.55
N LYS A 28 -18.07 -4.02 -13.82
CA LYS A 28 -17.88 -3.53 -12.43
C LYS A 28 -17.69 -2.01 -12.39
N TYR A 29 -16.94 -1.44 -13.34
CA TYR A 29 -16.69 0.01 -13.40
C TYR A 29 -17.92 0.82 -13.85
N VAL A 30 -18.66 0.37 -14.86
CA VAL A 30 -19.86 1.07 -15.35
C VAL A 30 -21.01 1.00 -14.33
N GLY A 31 -21.13 -0.09 -13.57
CA GLY A 31 -22.14 -0.25 -12.52
C GLY A 31 -21.92 0.71 -11.33
N ILE A 32 -20.66 0.96 -10.95
CA ILE A 32 -20.31 1.80 -9.81
C ILE A 32 -20.51 3.29 -10.12
N PHE A 33 -20.19 3.75 -11.33
CA PHE A 33 -20.41 5.15 -11.72
C PHE A 33 -21.90 5.54 -11.84
N SER A 34 -22.78 4.64 -12.27
CA SER A 34 -24.20 4.92 -12.37
C SER A 34 -24.94 4.93 -11.02
N VAL A 35 -24.52 4.12 -10.06
CA VAL A 35 -25.13 4.08 -8.71
C VAL A 35 -24.72 5.30 -7.89
N ASN A 36 -23.48 5.75 -7.97
CA ASN A 36 -23.04 6.96 -7.25
C ASN A 36 -23.68 8.25 -7.78
N ARG A 37 -23.93 8.37 -9.10
CA ARG A 37 -24.63 9.56 -9.65
C ARG A 37 -26.10 9.63 -9.26
N LEU A 38 -26.77 8.50 -9.09
CA LEU A 38 -28.18 8.47 -8.65
C LEU A 38 -28.32 8.79 -7.15
N TRP A 39 -27.32 8.53 -6.32
CA TRP A 39 -27.36 8.84 -4.89
C TRP A 39 -27.11 10.32 -4.59
N TYR A 40 -26.25 10.99 -5.37
CA TYR A 40 -25.97 12.43 -5.21
C TYR A 40 -27.03 13.36 -5.82
N SER A 41 -27.80 12.94 -6.84
CA SER A 41 -28.81 13.79 -7.48
C SER A 41 -30.13 13.88 -6.72
N ASN A 42 -30.41 12.98 -5.77
CA ASN A 42 -31.67 12.98 -5.00
C ASN A 42 -31.62 13.72 -3.66
N ASN A 43 -30.46 14.25 -3.24
CA ASN A 43 -30.33 14.96 -1.96
C ASN A 43 -30.24 16.49 -2.08
N ALA A 44 -30.38 17.07 -3.28
CA ALA A 44 -30.19 18.52 -3.48
C ALA A 44 -31.47 19.38 -3.45
N ASN A 45 -32.68 18.79 -3.31
CA ASN A 45 -33.91 19.59 -3.30
C ASN A 45 -34.88 19.07 -2.23
N ASN A 46 -34.73 19.49 -0.98
CA ASN A 46 -35.79 19.79 0.00
C ASN A 46 -35.18 19.99 1.41
N LYS A 47 -34.79 21.19 1.72
CA LYS A 47 -34.59 21.62 3.12
C LYS A 47 -35.54 22.79 3.41
N LYS A 48 -36.67 22.50 4.06
CA LYS A 48 -37.31 23.44 4.98
C LYS A 48 -36.75 23.16 6.39
N PRO A 49 -36.46 24.20 7.20
CA PRO A 49 -35.90 24.01 8.53
C PRO A 49 -36.95 23.45 9.51
N TYR A 50 -36.64 22.33 10.12
CA TYR A 50 -37.42 21.77 11.22
C TYR A 50 -37.00 22.43 12.53
N LYS A 51 -37.96 23.07 13.24
CA LYS A 51 -37.81 23.49 14.64
C LYS A 51 -38.32 22.37 15.54
N PRO A 52 -37.52 21.82 16.49
CA PRO A 52 -38.05 20.92 17.47
C PRO A 52 -38.79 21.69 18.57
N PRO A 53 -39.87 21.10 19.19
CA PRO A 53 -40.53 21.67 20.35
C PRO A 53 -39.63 21.54 21.59
N GLY A 54 -39.58 22.59 22.38
CA GLY A 54 -38.74 22.71 23.56
C GLY A 54 -39.15 21.78 24.68
N THR A 55 -38.18 21.07 25.19
CA THR A 55 -38.15 20.51 26.52
C THR A 55 -36.80 20.76 27.14
N THR A 56 -36.78 21.61 28.13
CA THR A 56 -35.65 21.89 29.01
C THR A 56 -35.34 20.68 29.89
N ILE A 57 -34.23 20.01 29.65
CA ILE A 57 -33.63 19.04 30.57
C ILE A 57 -32.34 19.65 31.12
N LYS A 58 -32.25 19.74 32.46
CA LYS A 58 -31.08 20.26 33.18
C LYS A 58 -29.88 19.30 32.99
N PRO A 59 -28.63 19.78 32.86
CA PRO A 59 -27.47 18.95 32.60
C PRO A 59 -26.75 18.51 33.87
N GLU A 60 -27.42 17.71 34.73
CA GLU A 60 -26.78 17.24 35.98
C GLU A 60 -26.97 15.74 36.29
N GLU A 61 -27.62 14.97 35.45
CA GLU A 61 -27.78 13.53 35.71
C GLU A 61 -27.51 12.69 34.47
N CYS A 62 -26.24 12.36 34.20
CA CYS A 62 -25.79 11.19 33.42
C CYS A 62 -24.28 11.22 33.20
N VAL A 63 -23.50 10.95 34.23
CA VAL A 63 -22.11 10.51 34.08
C VAL A 63 -21.92 9.19 34.82
N PRO A 64 -21.75 8.06 34.17
CA PRO A 64 -21.27 6.86 34.85
C PRO A 64 -19.78 6.97 35.08
N GLU A 65 -19.34 7.18 36.32
CA GLU A 65 -17.96 6.97 36.75
C GLU A 65 -17.53 5.52 36.55
N PHE A 66 -16.69 5.24 35.57
CA PHE A 66 -15.95 4.00 35.52
C PHE A 66 -14.78 4.06 36.50
N ARG A 67 -14.95 3.47 37.70
CA ARG A 67 -13.85 3.19 38.64
C ARG A 67 -13.18 1.88 38.22
N TYR A 68 -11.91 1.93 37.87
CA TYR A 68 -11.04 0.77 37.79
C TYR A 68 -10.91 0.11 39.17
N SER A 69 -11.47 -1.10 39.33
CA SER A 69 -11.23 -1.94 40.50
C SER A 69 -10.13 -2.96 40.21
N ASN A 70 -9.17 -2.97 41.12
CA ASN A 70 -7.99 -3.83 41.23
C ASN A 70 -8.33 -5.34 41.17
N PRO A 71 -7.64 -6.17 40.35
CA PRO A 71 -7.97 -7.60 40.19
C PRO A 71 -7.33 -8.47 41.26
N LYS A 72 -7.83 -8.43 42.50
CA LYS A 72 -7.49 -9.42 43.54
C LYS A 72 -8.66 -9.67 44.49
N ARG A 73 -9.74 -10.28 43.99
CA ARG A 73 -10.67 -11.09 44.80
C ARG A 73 -11.55 -11.94 43.87
N PRO A 74 -11.71 -13.25 44.13
CA PRO A 74 -12.68 -14.08 43.42
C PRO A 74 -14.10 -13.68 43.78
N LEU A 75 -14.96 -13.60 42.75
CA LEU A 75 -16.39 -13.39 42.94
C LEU A 75 -17.05 -14.59 43.64
N PRO A 76 -17.96 -14.42 44.58
CA PRO A 76 -18.70 -15.51 45.19
C PRO A 76 -19.70 -16.09 44.18
N ALA A 77 -19.81 -17.41 44.19
CA ALA A 77 -20.78 -18.17 43.42
C ALA A 77 -22.20 -17.78 43.81
N CYS A 78 -23.04 -17.46 42.82
CA CYS A 78 -24.49 -17.34 43.03
C CYS A 78 -25.10 -18.73 43.13
N GLU A 79 -25.51 -19.11 44.35
CA GLU A 79 -26.38 -20.25 44.56
C GLU A 79 -27.80 -19.94 44.04
N ALA A 80 -28.29 -20.82 43.17
CA ALA A 80 -29.63 -20.79 42.65
C ALA A 80 -30.62 -21.20 43.76
N GLN A 81 -31.30 -20.22 44.38
CA GLN A 81 -32.52 -20.50 45.15
C GLN A 81 -33.76 -20.15 44.34
N ARG A 82 -34.71 -21.07 44.44
CA ARG A 82 -35.98 -21.14 43.71
C ARG A 82 -36.91 -19.95 44.01
N GLY A 83 -37.54 -19.43 42.96
CA GLY A 83 -38.84 -18.79 43.01
C GLY A 83 -38.84 -17.31 43.32
N GLY A 84 -38.72 -16.48 42.30
CA GLY A 84 -39.02 -15.06 42.35
C GLY A 84 -39.16 -14.52 40.92
N THR A 85 -40.36 -14.13 40.56
CA THR A 85 -40.72 -13.50 39.29
C THR A 85 -40.04 -12.15 39.15
N CYS A 86 -39.27 -11.98 38.10
CA CYS A 86 -38.75 -10.66 37.68
C CYS A 86 -39.88 -9.80 37.08
N PRO A 87 -39.91 -8.49 37.37
CA PRO A 87 -40.87 -7.58 36.74
C PRO A 87 -40.53 -7.32 35.27
N PRO A 88 -41.55 -7.10 34.40
CA PRO A 88 -41.37 -6.96 32.97
C PRO A 88 -41.11 -5.50 32.59
N THR A 89 -39.87 -5.10 32.46
CA THR A 89 -39.50 -3.83 31.79
C THR A 89 -38.15 -3.98 31.15
N CYS A 90 -38.14 -4.40 29.91
CA CYS A 90 -37.14 -4.12 28.86
C CYS A 90 -37.34 -5.06 27.65
N ARG A 91 -38.45 -4.88 26.94
CA ARG A 91 -38.57 -5.29 25.54
C ARG A 91 -39.19 -4.11 24.79
N PRO A 92 -38.63 -3.69 23.65
CA PRO A 92 -39.35 -2.80 22.77
C PRO A 92 -40.39 -3.63 22.01
N ASP A 93 -41.65 -3.33 22.22
CA ASP A 93 -42.78 -3.86 21.46
C ASP A 93 -42.80 -3.23 20.07
N TYR A 94 -42.74 -4.07 19.05
CA TYR A 94 -43.21 -3.72 17.72
C TYR A 94 -44.67 -4.09 17.62
N THR A 95 -45.54 -3.11 17.80
CA THR A 95 -46.94 -3.20 17.39
C THR A 95 -47.10 -2.67 15.99
N GLN A 96 -47.66 -3.49 15.12
CA GLN A 96 -48.26 -3.12 13.84
C GLN A 96 -49.41 -2.16 14.07
N GLU A 97 -49.41 -1.04 13.38
CA GLU A 97 -50.63 -0.28 13.09
C GLU A 97 -50.90 -0.27 11.60
N ASP A 98 -52.04 -0.84 11.22
CA ASP A 98 -52.66 -0.74 9.91
C ASP A 98 -53.16 0.68 9.66
N GLY A 99 -52.86 1.26 8.53
CA GLY A 99 -53.34 2.60 8.17
C GLY A 99 -53.16 2.99 6.72
N ASN A 100 -53.96 2.39 5.86
CA ASN A 100 -54.63 2.95 4.66
C ASN A 100 -53.96 4.06 3.83
N GLY A 101 -53.56 3.70 2.60
CA GLY A 101 -53.89 4.47 1.39
C GLY A 101 -52.92 5.47 0.82
N LYS A 102 -52.22 5.05 -0.24
CA LYS A 102 -52.34 5.70 -1.59
C LYS A 102 -51.37 5.04 -2.60
N ASN A 103 -51.95 4.72 -3.74
CA ASN A 103 -51.35 4.06 -4.91
C ASN A 103 -50.07 4.74 -5.44
N GLY A 104 -48.93 4.07 -5.32
CA GLY A 104 -47.73 4.28 -6.13
C GLY A 104 -47.53 3.06 -7.03
N LYS A 105 -47.72 3.21 -8.36
CA LYS A 105 -47.52 2.15 -9.33
C LYS A 105 -46.06 1.72 -9.36
N PHE A 106 -45.75 0.54 -8.84
CA PHE A 106 -44.48 -0.14 -9.11
C PHE A 106 -44.40 -0.59 -10.58
N PRO A 107 -43.24 -0.46 -11.25
CA PRO A 107 -43.09 -0.98 -12.60
C PRO A 107 -43.20 -2.50 -12.57
N ASN A 108 -43.98 -3.02 -13.55
CA ASN A 108 -44.40 -4.40 -13.68
C ASN A 108 -43.15 -5.31 -13.83
N TRP A 109 -42.76 -6.03 -12.79
CA TRP A 109 -41.63 -6.96 -12.77
C TRP A 109 -41.66 -8.02 -13.86
N LYS A 110 -42.83 -8.30 -14.45
CA LYS A 110 -43.03 -9.18 -15.60
C LYS A 110 -42.31 -8.68 -16.85
N HIS A 111 -42.18 -7.35 -17.03
CA HIS A 111 -41.41 -6.78 -18.15
C HIS A 111 -39.90 -6.91 -17.95
N LEU A 112 -39.42 -6.85 -16.72
CA LEU A 112 -38.01 -7.02 -16.38
C LEU A 112 -37.57 -8.48 -16.61
N LEU A 113 -38.43 -9.43 -16.24
CA LEU A 113 -38.17 -10.86 -16.43
C LEU A 113 -38.20 -11.25 -17.93
N ALA A 114 -39.12 -10.67 -18.69
CA ALA A 114 -39.19 -10.88 -20.14
C ALA A 114 -37.93 -10.34 -20.85
N THR A 115 -37.41 -9.19 -20.42
CA THR A 115 -36.19 -8.63 -21.01
C THR A 115 -34.95 -9.46 -20.70
N LEU A 116 -34.87 -10.05 -19.50
CA LEU A 116 -33.76 -10.94 -19.12
C LEU A 116 -33.82 -12.30 -19.88
N ILE A 117 -35.00 -12.83 -20.11
CA ILE A 117 -35.17 -14.07 -20.88
C ILE A 117 -34.79 -13.84 -22.35
N ILE A 118 -35.21 -12.73 -22.96
CA ILE A 118 -34.86 -12.39 -24.34
C ILE A 118 -33.35 -12.19 -24.48
N ALA A 119 -32.69 -11.54 -23.52
CA ALA A 119 -31.25 -11.37 -23.50
C ALA A 119 -30.51 -12.73 -23.37
N GLY A 120 -30.99 -13.62 -22.50
CA GLY A 120 -30.45 -14.98 -22.35
C GLY A 120 -30.56 -15.85 -23.60
N VAL A 121 -31.73 -15.82 -24.28
CA VAL A 121 -31.95 -16.55 -25.53
C VAL A 121 -31.08 -15.99 -26.66
N THR A 122 -30.90 -14.67 -26.72
CA THR A 122 -30.04 -14.05 -27.76
C THR A 122 -28.56 -14.41 -27.56
N ILE A 123 -28.08 -14.46 -26.33
CA ILE A 123 -26.71 -14.88 -26.01
C ILE A 123 -26.50 -16.37 -26.32
N TYR A 124 -27.49 -17.22 -26.02
CA TYR A 124 -27.44 -18.65 -26.34
C TYR A 124 -27.48 -18.90 -27.86
N ALA A 125 -28.29 -18.16 -28.63
CA ALA A 125 -28.35 -18.27 -30.08
C ALA A 125 -27.06 -17.83 -30.77
N ILE A 126 -26.34 -16.83 -30.22
CA ILE A 126 -25.06 -16.35 -30.76
C ILE A 126 -23.94 -17.35 -30.46
N SER A 127 -23.99 -18.04 -29.30
CA SER A 127 -22.99 -19.05 -28.92
C SER A 127 -23.12 -20.40 -29.62
N SER A 128 -24.28 -20.68 -30.27
CA SER A 128 -24.58 -21.96 -30.94
C SER A 128 -24.50 -21.92 -32.46
N THR A 129 -24.00 -20.83 -33.06
CA THR A 129 -23.81 -20.76 -34.51
C THR A 129 -22.45 -21.36 -34.92
N GLU A 130 -22.46 -22.26 -35.92
CA GLU A 130 -21.28 -22.92 -36.52
C GLU A 130 -20.16 -21.92 -36.95
N TRP A 131 -20.49 -20.63 -37.08
CA TRP A 131 -19.55 -19.57 -37.39
C TRP A 131 -18.47 -19.37 -36.31
N PHE A 132 -18.75 -19.76 -35.04
CA PHE A 132 -17.81 -19.59 -33.92
C PHE A 132 -16.77 -20.71 -33.88
N THR A 133 -17.07 -21.88 -34.38
CA THR A 133 -16.16 -23.05 -34.40
C THR A 133 -15.15 -23.01 -35.53
N ASP A 134 -15.46 -22.36 -36.67
CA ASP A 134 -14.56 -22.29 -37.83
C ASP A 134 -13.46 -21.25 -37.73
N LYS A 135 -13.59 -20.27 -36.84
CA LYS A 135 -12.64 -19.18 -36.70
C LYS A 135 -11.61 -19.34 -35.59
N PHE A 136 -11.84 -20.28 -34.67
CA PHE A 136 -10.99 -20.48 -33.47
C PHE A 136 -10.46 -21.92 -33.31
N GLY A 137 -10.65 -22.78 -34.28
CA GLY A 137 -10.37 -24.23 -34.22
C GLY A 137 -9.23 -24.74 -35.10
N SER A 138 -8.29 -23.94 -35.60
CA SER A 138 -7.17 -24.44 -36.40
C SER A 138 -5.90 -24.61 -35.57
N GLN A 139 -5.44 -25.84 -35.40
CA GLN A 139 -4.11 -26.20 -34.91
C GLN A 139 -3.02 -25.72 -35.87
N PRO A 140 -1.86 -25.23 -35.38
CA PRO A 140 -0.76 -24.84 -36.25
C PRO A 140 0.10 -26.04 -36.65
N ASP A 141 0.41 -26.10 -37.93
CA ASP A 141 1.34 -27.01 -38.58
C ASP A 141 2.77 -26.88 -38.03
N THR A 142 3.36 -28.04 -37.75
CA THR A 142 4.77 -28.18 -37.34
C THR A 142 5.71 -27.96 -38.52
N LYS A 143 6.38 -26.78 -38.57
CA LYS A 143 7.60 -26.61 -39.40
C LYS A 143 8.82 -26.45 -38.49
N LYS A 144 9.74 -27.39 -38.62
CA LYS A 144 11.08 -27.40 -37.95
C LYS A 144 11.83 -26.08 -38.18
N LYS A 145 12.15 -25.36 -37.09
CA LYS A 145 13.12 -24.24 -37.09
C LYS A 145 14.43 -24.70 -36.48
N LYS A 146 15.52 -24.25 -37.08
CA LYS A 146 16.90 -24.47 -36.65
C LYS A 146 17.16 -23.86 -35.26
N ASP A 147 17.83 -24.62 -34.43
CA ASP A 147 18.26 -24.25 -33.09
C ASP A 147 19.33 -23.13 -33.16
N THR A 148 18.97 -21.95 -32.74
CA THR A 148 19.88 -20.97 -32.16
C THR A 148 19.58 -20.88 -30.67
N VAL A 149 20.50 -21.37 -29.87
CA VAL A 149 20.43 -21.32 -28.41
C VAL A 149 20.47 -19.84 -27.99
N LYS A 150 19.29 -19.23 -27.79
CA LYS A 150 19.13 -18.01 -27.01
C LYS A 150 18.89 -18.44 -25.56
N ARG A 151 19.75 -17.99 -24.66
CA ARG A 151 19.58 -18.17 -23.21
C ARG A 151 18.25 -17.54 -22.79
N ASP A 152 17.34 -18.39 -22.37
CA ASP A 152 16.06 -18.04 -21.76
C ASP A 152 16.32 -17.38 -20.40
N LYS A 153 16.18 -16.06 -20.30
CA LYS A 153 16.51 -15.31 -19.08
C LYS A 153 15.38 -15.33 -18.02
N ARG A 154 14.16 -15.78 -18.30
CA ARG A 154 13.01 -15.66 -17.39
C ARG A 154 12.23 -16.93 -17.02
N SER A 155 12.55 -18.09 -17.49
CA SER A 155 12.07 -19.34 -16.86
C SER A 155 13.04 -19.81 -15.76
N LYS A 156 13.61 -18.92 -14.95
CA LYS A 156 14.23 -19.34 -13.72
C LYS A 156 13.11 -19.89 -12.82
N SER A 157 12.99 -21.22 -12.78
CA SER A 157 12.18 -21.87 -11.74
C SER A 157 12.59 -21.29 -10.39
N VAL A 158 11.61 -20.77 -9.63
CA VAL A 158 11.83 -20.26 -8.27
C VAL A 158 12.60 -21.31 -7.47
N VAL A 159 13.72 -20.90 -6.89
CA VAL A 159 14.57 -21.79 -6.10
C VAL A 159 13.98 -21.96 -4.71
N LYS A 160 13.43 -23.15 -4.46
CA LYS A 160 12.83 -23.50 -3.16
C LYS A 160 13.90 -23.91 -2.14
N SER A 161 13.82 -23.35 -0.93
CA SER A 161 14.68 -23.74 0.20
C SER A 161 13.82 -23.92 1.46
N PRO A 162 13.69 -25.18 1.98
CA PRO A 162 14.29 -26.43 1.47
C PRO A 162 13.75 -26.82 0.09
N ALA A 163 14.50 -27.61 -0.65
CA ALA A 163 14.15 -28.01 -2.03
C ALA A 163 12.90 -28.89 -2.11
N VAL A 164 12.52 -29.56 -1.04
CA VAL A 164 11.35 -30.43 -0.94
C VAL A 164 10.56 -30.12 0.31
N SER A 165 9.24 -30.09 0.21
CA SER A 165 8.31 -29.76 1.31
C SER A 165 8.42 -30.73 2.51
N LYS A 166 8.81 -31.98 2.28
CA LYS A 166 9.00 -32.99 3.34
C LYS A 166 10.05 -32.61 4.39
N LEU A 167 10.93 -31.66 4.10
CA LEU A 167 11.88 -31.08 5.06
C LEU A 167 11.27 -29.94 5.88
N ILE A 168 10.05 -29.52 5.55
CA ILE A 168 9.30 -28.53 6.32
C ILE A 168 8.54 -29.28 7.42
N PRO A 169 8.56 -28.81 8.68
CA PRO A 169 7.81 -29.44 9.75
C PRO A 169 6.30 -29.52 9.45
N GLN A 170 5.69 -30.70 9.69
CA GLN A 170 4.26 -30.90 9.50
C GLN A 170 3.39 -30.22 10.56
N GLU A 171 3.94 -29.89 11.72
CA GLU A 171 3.25 -29.21 12.80
C GLU A 171 4.17 -28.19 13.46
N VAL A 172 3.68 -26.93 13.62
CA VAL A 172 4.42 -25.83 14.22
C VAL A 172 3.52 -25.00 15.13
N PRO A 173 4.05 -24.47 16.25
CA PRO A 173 3.22 -23.62 17.13
C PRO A 173 2.91 -22.25 16.49
N TYR A 174 3.85 -21.67 15.73
CA TYR A 174 3.67 -20.38 15.08
C TYR A 174 4.02 -20.48 13.60
N LEU A 175 3.03 -20.24 12.73
CA LEU A 175 3.18 -20.18 11.27
C LEU A 175 2.95 -18.74 10.77
N LEU A 176 3.90 -18.20 10.01
CA LEU A 176 3.78 -16.88 9.38
C LEU A 176 3.83 -17.07 7.86
N ILE A 177 2.85 -16.50 7.15
CA ILE A 177 2.71 -16.60 5.69
C ILE A 177 3.09 -15.26 5.06
N GLY A 178 4.21 -15.24 4.35
CA GLY A 178 4.88 -14.05 3.81
C GLY A 178 6.16 -13.72 4.57
N GLY A 179 7.24 -13.40 3.84
CA GLY A 179 8.59 -13.11 4.36
C GLY A 179 8.91 -11.61 4.48
N GLY A 180 7.92 -10.71 4.52
CA GLY A 180 8.12 -9.27 4.54
C GLY A 180 8.29 -8.66 5.93
N THR A 181 8.24 -7.33 5.98
CA THR A 181 8.40 -6.51 7.20
C THR A 181 7.44 -6.88 8.33
N ALA A 182 6.17 -7.15 8.00
CA ALA A 182 5.17 -7.50 9.01
C ALA A 182 5.49 -8.85 9.68
N ALA A 183 5.89 -9.85 8.89
CA ALA A 183 6.32 -11.15 9.42
C ALA A 183 7.59 -11.03 10.28
N PHE A 184 8.58 -10.24 9.82
CA PHE A 184 9.78 -9.93 10.61
C PHE A 184 9.42 -9.35 11.98
N SER A 185 8.61 -8.30 11.99
CA SER A 185 8.18 -7.63 13.24
C SER A 185 7.39 -8.56 14.15
N ALA A 186 6.56 -9.44 13.57
CA ALA A 186 5.79 -10.42 14.33
C ALA A 186 6.68 -11.45 15.01
N PHE A 187 7.62 -12.09 14.28
CA PHE A 187 8.46 -13.10 14.93
C PHE A 187 9.44 -12.51 15.94
N ARG A 188 9.94 -11.28 15.73
CA ARG A 188 10.71 -10.54 16.75
C ARG A 188 9.90 -10.37 18.02
N SER A 189 8.64 -9.93 17.88
CA SER A 189 7.73 -9.75 19.00
C SER A 189 7.36 -11.07 19.69
N ILE A 190 7.09 -12.14 18.95
CA ILE A 190 6.85 -13.49 19.49
C ILE A 190 8.06 -13.94 20.32
N LYS A 191 9.27 -13.84 19.74
CA LYS A 191 10.52 -14.27 20.41
C LYS A 191 10.84 -13.42 21.64
N SER A 192 10.52 -12.14 21.65
CA SER A 192 10.68 -11.27 22.82
C SER A 192 9.79 -11.70 23.99
N ARG A 193 8.58 -12.18 23.72
CA ARG A 193 7.60 -12.59 24.74
C ARG A 193 7.72 -14.09 25.12
N ASP A 194 8.07 -14.92 24.14
CA ASP A 194 8.33 -16.35 24.31
C ASP A 194 9.69 -16.70 23.67
N PRO A 195 10.79 -16.61 24.43
CA PRO A 195 12.13 -16.91 23.92
C PRO A 195 12.28 -18.33 23.38
N LYS A 196 11.45 -19.29 23.81
CA LYS A 196 11.44 -20.68 23.35
C LYS A 196 10.52 -20.93 22.16
N ALA A 197 9.82 -19.93 21.68
CA ALA A 197 8.93 -20.06 20.52
C ALA A 197 9.69 -20.61 19.30
N LYS A 198 9.04 -21.52 18.59
CA LYS A 198 9.47 -22.08 17.30
C LYS A 198 8.57 -21.47 16.23
N VAL A 199 9.15 -20.62 15.39
CA VAL A 199 8.42 -19.84 14.39
C VAL A 199 8.86 -20.28 13.00
N LEU A 200 7.91 -20.73 12.18
CA LEU A 200 8.12 -21.03 10.78
C LEU A 200 7.53 -19.91 9.93
N VAL A 201 8.35 -19.35 9.04
CA VAL A 201 7.92 -18.39 8.01
C VAL A 201 7.92 -19.10 6.66
N ILE A 202 6.83 -19.00 5.90
CA ILE A 202 6.74 -19.46 4.52
C ILE A 202 6.75 -18.21 3.62
N SER A 203 7.74 -18.09 2.76
CA SER A 203 7.92 -16.97 1.84
C SER A 203 7.89 -17.43 0.38
N GLU A 204 7.08 -16.78 -0.44
CA GLU A 204 7.07 -17.00 -1.89
C GLU A 204 8.34 -16.42 -2.56
N GLU A 205 8.93 -15.36 -1.98
CA GLU A 205 10.21 -14.81 -2.42
C GLU A 205 11.37 -15.74 -2.04
N GLU A 206 12.44 -15.71 -2.82
CA GLU A 206 13.66 -16.53 -2.58
C GLU A 206 14.53 -15.96 -1.46
N SER A 207 14.23 -14.73 -1.02
CA SER A 207 15.04 -13.98 -0.06
C SER A 207 14.51 -14.07 1.37
N PHE A 208 15.45 -13.90 2.32
CA PHE A 208 15.12 -13.68 3.72
C PHE A 208 14.46 -12.29 3.92
N PRO A 209 13.78 -12.05 5.05
CA PRO A 209 13.12 -10.77 5.32
C PRO A 209 14.03 -9.55 5.18
N TYR A 210 13.60 -8.56 4.42
CA TYR A 210 14.34 -7.35 4.10
C TYR A 210 13.46 -6.09 4.09
N MET A 211 14.11 -4.91 4.12
CA MET A 211 13.46 -3.60 4.05
C MET A 211 13.20 -3.19 2.61
N ARG A 212 11.96 -2.75 2.29
CA ARG A 212 11.64 -2.26 0.93
C ARG A 212 11.96 -0.78 0.70
N PRO A 213 11.85 0.16 1.67
CA PRO A 213 12.07 1.59 1.40
C PRO A 213 13.40 1.93 0.72
N PRO A 214 14.55 1.31 1.05
CA PRO A 214 15.81 1.64 0.38
C PRO A 214 15.87 1.28 -1.11
N LEU A 215 14.96 0.43 -1.61
CA LEU A 215 14.90 0.01 -3.01
C LEU A 215 14.59 1.16 -3.96
N SER A 216 13.93 2.24 -3.51
CA SER A 216 13.65 3.42 -4.31
C SER A 216 14.49 4.65 -3.92
N LYS A 217 15.30 4.54 -2.86
CA LYS A 217 16.04 5.66 -2.24
C LYS A 217 17.54 5.35 -2.12
N GLU A 218 18.00 5.00 -0.91
CA GLU A 218 19.41 4.96 -0.52
C GLU A 218 20.26 4.03 -1.37
N LEU A 219 19.72 2.91 -1.83
CA LEU A 219 20.43 2.01 -2.73
C LEU A 219 20.80 2.69 -4.06
N TRP A 220 19.97 3.59 -4.56
CA TRP A 220 20.22 4.35 -5.78
C TRP A 220 21.13 5.55 -5.53
N TYR A 221 20.98 6.25 -4.39
CA TYR A 221 21.83 7.40 -4.03
C TYR A 221 23.26 7.02 -3.62
N ASN A 222 23.52 5.74 -3.32
CA ASN A 222 24.86 5.27 -3.01
C ASN A 222 25.77 5.28 -4.24
N THR A 223 26.82 6.09 -4.21
CA THR A 223 27.79 6.20 -5.31
C THR A 223 28.66 4.95 -5.48
N ASP A 224 28.84 4.14 -4.42
CA ASP A 224 29.50 2.83 -4.50
C ASP A 224 28.53 1.76 -5.00
N ARG A 225 28.44 1.62 -6.33
CA ARG A 225 27.54 0.65 -6.98
C ARG A 225 27.89 -0.80 -6.66
N ALA A 226 29.17 -1.10 -6.42
CA ALA A 226 29.58 -2.46 -6.03
C ALA A 226 29.04 -2.86 -4.64
N THR A 227 28.88 -1.90 -3.74
CA THR A 227 28.22 -2.08 -2.45
C THR A 227 26.71 -2.23 -2.64
N SER A 228 26.08 -1.40 -3.48
CA SER A 228 24.63 -1.49 -3.75
C SER A 228 24.23 -2.80 -4.43
N ALA A 229 25.04 -3.32 -5.35
CA ALA A 229 24.83 -4.62 -5.99
C ALA A 229 24.86 -5.80 -4.99
N LYS A 230 25.43 -5.59 -3.81
CA LYS A 230 25.40 -6.56 -2.68
C LYS A 230 24.26 -6.28 -1.71
N LEU A 231 23.31 -5.42 -2.09
CA LEU A 231 22.18 -4.99 -1.27
C LEU A 231 22.61 -4.35 0.06
N ASN A 232 23.75 -3.61 0.02
CA ASN A 232 24.21 -2.77 1.10
C ASN A 232 24.19 -1.30 0.68
N PHE A 233 23.92 -0.41 1.60
CA PHE A 233 23.82 1.02 1.32
C PHE A 233 24.37 1.85 2.48
N LYS A 234 24.70 3.11 2.19
CA LYS A 234 25.00 4.11 3.21
C LYS A 234 23.75 4.92 3.49
N GLN A 235 23.38 5.02 4.76
CA GLN A 235 22.39 5.97 5.21
C GLN A 235 22.95 7.41 5.07
N TRP A 236 22.09 8.43 5.14
CA TRP A 236 22.52 9.81 5.02
C TRP A 236 23.56 10.23 6.08
N ASN A 237 23.51 9.61 7.26
CA ASN A 237 24.53 9.80 8.32
C ASN A 237 25.88 9.09 8.04
N GLY A 238 26.03 8.43 6.88
CA GLY A 238 27.25 7.74 6.47
C GLY A 238 27.38 6.29 6.99
N THR A 239 26.49 5.83 7.86
CA THR A 239 26.52 4.46 8.39
C THR A 239 26.18 3.46 7.30
N GLN A 240 26.96 2.39 7.17
CA GLN A 240 26.68 1.31 6.25
C GLN A 240 25.66 0.34 6.84
N ARG A 241 24.70 -0.09 6.05
CA ARG A 241 23.63 -1.02 6.43
C ARG A 241 23.34 -2.03 5.33
N SER A 242 22.95 -3.25 5.74
CA SER A 242 22.37 -4.24 4.84
C SER A 242 20.90 -3.97 4.58
N LEU A 243 20.40 -4.34 3.41
CA LEU A 243 18.96 -4.36 3.09
C LEU A 243 18.21 -5.36 3.95
N PHE A 244 18.85 -6.49 4.27
CA PHE A 244 18.28 -7.54 5.12
C PHE A 244 18.21 -7.11 6.57
N TYR A 245 17.13 -7.48 7.27
CA TYR A 245 16.94 -7.17 8.69
C TYR A 245 17.94 -7.90 9.56
N GLU A 246 18.18 -9.19 9.26
CA GLU A 246 19.09 -10.03 10.01
C GLU A 246 20.01 -10.80 9.04
N PRO A 247 21.22 -11.13 9.44
CA PRO A 247 22.10 -12.00 8.66
C PRO A 247 21.55 -13.41 8.59
N ARG A 248 21.95 -14.19 7.56
CA ARG A 248 21.44 -15.55 7.35
C ARG A 248 21.63 -16.47 8.55
N GLU A 249 22.70 -16.29 9.29
CA GLU A 249 23.08 -17.08 10.47
C GLU A 249 22.12 -16.89 11.65
N PHE A 250 21.32 -15.83 11.65
CA PHE A 250 20.24 -15.63 12.61
C PHE A 250 19.15 -16.69 12.47
N TYR A 251 18.89 -17.14 11.25
CA TYR A 251 17.79 -18.07 10.96
C TYR A 251 18.24 -19.51 11.12
N THR A 252 17.39 -20.31 11.75
CA THR A 252 17.58 -21.75 11.90
C THR A 252 17.25 -22.48 10.61
N ASN A 253 17.94 -23.60 10.34
CA ASN A 253 17.54 -24.49 9.25
C ASN A 253 16.11 -25.01 9.48
N VAL A 254 15.31 -25.05 8.40
CA VAL A 254 13.88 -25.37 8.46
C VAL A 254 13.65 -26.78 9.04
N ASP A 255 14.44 -27.77 8.60
CA ASP A 255 14.38 -29.18 9.05
C ASP A 255 14.78 -29.35 10.53
N LYS A 256 15.52 -28.39 11.11
CA LYS A 256 16.02 -28.44 12.49
C LYS A 256 15.15 -27.65 13.49
N LEU A 257 14.20 -26.85 13.01
CA LEU A 257 13.44 -25.94 13.86
C LEU A 257 12.79 -26.65 15.05
N MET A 258 12.16 -27.81 14.83
CA MET A 258 11.41 -28.50 15.87
C MET A 258 12.31 -29.27 16.85
N GLU A 259 13.59 -29.47 16.53
CA GLU A 259 14.58 -30.16 17.40
C GLU A 259 15.17 -29.18 18.45
N LEU A 260 15.04 -27.87 18.26
CA LEU A 260 15.72 -26.88 19.12
C LEU A 260 14.93 -26.58 20.41
N ASP A 261 15.48 -26.96 21.55
CA ASP A 261 14.92 -26.69 22.89
C ASP A 261 14.84 -25.18 23.21
N LYS A 262 15.78 -24.39 22.68
CA LYS A 262 15.81 -22.91 22.85
C LYS A 262 14.84 -22.18 21.94
N GLY A 263 14.13 -22.92 21.08
CA GLY A 263 13.32 -22.32 20.01
C GLY A 263 14.16 -21.70 18.90
N GLY A 264 13.51 -21.04 17.94
CA GLY A 264 14.17 -20.42 16.80
C GLY A 264 13.19 -19.85 15.79
N VAL A 265 13.72 -19.21 14.76
CA VAL A 265 12.98 -18.75 13.60
C VAL A 265 13.57 -19.42 12.36
N ALA A 266 12.76 -20.08 11.57
CA ALA A 266 13.14 -20.65 10.29
C ALA A 266 12.32 -20.03 9.16
N VAL A 267 12.94 -19.81 8.00
CA VAL A 267 12.28 -19.26 6.81
C VAL A 267 12.42 -20.26 5.67
N ALA A 268 11.29 -20.78 5.20
CA ALA A 268 11.21 -21.57 3.98
C ALA A 268 10.92 -20.62 2.81
N THR A 269 11.92 -20.41 1.95
CA THR A 269 11.87 -19.48 0.82
C THR A 269 11.47 -20.20 -0.48
N GLY A 270 10.82 -19.43 -1.40
CA GLY A 270 10.32 -19.97 -2.67
C GLY A 270 9.06 -20.84 -2.55
N TRP A 271 8.43 -20.90 -1.38
CA TRP A 271 7.23 -21.69 -1.11
C TRP A 271 5.99 -20.81 -0.99
N LYS A 272 4.91 -21.21 -1.67
CA LYS A 272 3.63 -20.50 -1.64
C LYS A 272 2.59 -21.30 -0.84
N VAL A 273 1.89 -20.63 0.07
CA VAL A 273 0.66 -21.15 0.68
C VAL A 273 -0.51 -20.85 -0.24
N THR A 274 -1.29 -21.88 -0.59
CA THR A 274 -2.42 -21.78 -1.53
C THR A 274 -3.78 -21.87 -0.86
N LYS A 275 -3.83 -22.40 0.38
CA LYS A 275 -5.06 -22.53 1.16
C LYS A 275 -4.77 -22.55 2.66
N ILE A 276 -5.70 -22.03 3.46
CA ILE A 276 -5.72 -22.13 4.91
C ILE A 276 -7.07 -22.70 5.34
N ASP A 277 -7.06 -23.83 6.03
CA ASP A 277 -8.21 -24.33 6.78
C ASP A 277 -8.13 -23.79 8.20
N ALA A 278 -8.85 -22.69 8.46
CA ALA A 278 -8.83 -22.03 9.76
C ALA A 278 -9.50 -22.88 10.85
N THR A 279 -10.42 -23.79 10.50
CA THR A 279 -11.14 -24.66 11.44
C THR A 279 -10.22 -25.78 11.95
N ASN A 280 -9.53 -26.47 11.02
CA ASN A 280 -8.62 -27.56 11.34
C ASN A 280 -7.18 -27.06 11.59
N LYS A 281 -6.92 -25.75 11.41
CA LYS A 281 -5.62 -25.10 11.56
C LYS A 281 -4.54 -25.75 10.66
N ILE A 282 -4.83 -25.86 9.38
CA ILE A 282 -3.96 -26.44 8.37
C ILE A 282 -3.69 -25.39 7.28
N ALA A 283 -2.42 -25.21 6.93
CA ALA A 283 -2.00 -24.45 5.75
C ALA A 283 -1.49 -25.44 4.68
N VAL A 284 -1.87 -25.21 3.42
CA VAL A 284 -1.53 -26.08 2.29
C VAL A 284 -0.57 -25.32 1.37
N LEU A 285 0.57 -25.93 1.04
CA LEU A 285 1.56 -25.39 0.12
C LEU A 285 1.15 -25.64 -1.35
N ASP A 286 1.89 -25.05 -2.26
CA ASP A 286 1.67 -25.12 -3.71
C ASP A 286 1.91 -26.52 -4.32
N ASP A 287 2.58 -27.41 -3.60
CA ASP A 287 2.73 -28.84 -3.96
C ASP A 287 1.73 -29.77 -3.25
N GLY A 288 0.80 -29.20 -2.47
CA GLY A 288 -0.22 -29.94 -1.72
C GLY A 288 0.25 -30.40 -0.32
N TYR A 289 1.46 -30.06 0.11
CA TYR A 289 1.94 -30.41 1.44
C TYR A 289 1.20 -29.63 2.54
N GLU A 290 0.79 -30.31 3.60
CA GLU A 290 0.00 -29.75 4.70
C GLU A 290 0.87 -29.46 5.92
N ILE A 291 0.68 -28.27 6.49
CA ILE A 291 1.34 -27.80 7.72
C ILE A 291 0.26 -27.47 8.74
N LYS A 292 0.23 -28.20 9.85
CA LYS A 292 -0.63 -27.90 10.98
C LYS A 292 0.01 -26.83 11.87
N TYR A 293 -0.81 -25.89 12.38
CA TYR A 293 -0.32 -24.80 13.22
C TYR A 293 -1.20 -24.60 14.45
N ASP A 294 -0.65 -24.04 15.54
CA ASP A 294 -1.46 -23.55 16.65
C ASP A 294 -1.98 -22.15 16.38
N LYS A 295 -1.11 -21.26 15.86
CA LYS A 295 -1.37 -19.85 15.57
C LYS A 295 -0.76 -19.47 14.24
N CYS A 296 -1.52 -18.74 13.43
CA CYS A 296 -1.11 -18.35 12.09
C CYS A 296 -1.21 -16.84 11.89
N LEU A 297 -0.26 -16.27 11.16
CA LEU A 297 -0.27 -14.89 10.67
C LEU A 297 -0.23 -14.87 9.15
N ILE A 298 -1.19 -14.20 8.52
CA ILE A 298 -1.14 -13.82 7.11
C ILE A 298 -0.42 -12.47 7.00
N ALA A 299 0.73 -12.43 6.36
CA ALA A 299 1.54 -11.25 6.10
C ALA A 299 1.98 -11.19 4.63
N THR A 300 1.05 -11.53 3.73
CA THR A 300 1.28 -11.69 2.28
C THR A 300 1.57 -10.37 1.55
N GLY A 301 1.32 -9.23 2.20
CA GLY A 301 1.63 -7.91 1.66
C GLY A 301 0.75 -7.54 0.45
N ALA A 302 1.37 -6.89 -0.54
CA ALA A 302 0.73 -6.44 -1.77
C ALA A 302 1.65 -6.65 -2.97
N SER A 303 1.07 -6.78 -4.15
CA SER A 303 1.79 -6.90 -5.43
C SER A 303 1.65 -5.64 -6.28
N PRO A 304 2.65 -5.28 -7.09
CA PRO A 304 2.57 -4.12 -7.95
C PRO A 304 1.54 -4.32 -9.06
N ASN A 305 0.81 -3.25 -9.35
CA ASN A 305 -0.07 -3.22 -10.52
C ASN A 305 0.76 -3.09 -11.80
N ASN A 306 0.28 -3.73 -12.86
CA ASN A 306 0.86 -3.62 -14.19
C ASN A 306 -0.19 -3.15 -15.20
N LEU A 307 0.24 -2.69 -16.37
CA LEU A 307 -0.67 -2.38 -17.46
C LEU A 307 -1.11 -3.68 -18.14
N PRO A 308 -2.42 -3.86 -18.43
CA PRO A 308 -2.94 -5.08 -19.08
C PRO A 308 -2.27 -5.39 -20.42
N ILE A 309 -1.84 -4.35 -21.15
CA ILE A 309 -1.11 -4.51 -22.41
C ILE A 309 0.25 -5.19 -22.20
N PHE A 310 0.92 -4.96 -21.07
CA PHE A 310 2.19 -5.57 -20.75
C PHE A 310 2.03 -6.99 -20.19
N GLU A 311 0.96 -7.27 -19.45
CA GLU A 311 0.65 -8.62 -18.97
C GLU A 311 0.47 -9.62 -20.11
N SER A 312 -0.15 -9.17 -21.21
CA SER A 312 -0.39 -9.96 -22.42
C SER A 312 0.73 -9.91 -23.46
N ALA A 313 1.82 -9.17 -23.19
CA ALA A 313 2.92 -9.01 -24.11
C ALA A 313 3.75 -10.29 -24.27
N GLN A 314 4.53 -10.35 -25.36
CA GLN A 314 5.52 -11.41 -25.60
C GLN A 314 6.66 -11.31 -24.57
N ASP A 315 7.36 -12.42 -24.32
CA ASP A 315 8.40 -12.49 -23.29
C ASP A 315 9.55 -11.50 -23.55
N GLU A 316 9.92 -11.28 -24.82
CA GLU A 316 10.97 -10.30 -25.19
C GLU A 316 10.59 -8.85 -24.83
N VAL A 317 9.29 -8.54 -24.77
CA VAL A 317 8.78 -7.24 -24.31
C VAL A 317 8.75 -7.21 -22.78
N LYS A 318 8.29 -8.29 -22.14
CA LYS A 318 8.27 -8.42 -20.67
C LYS A 318 9.67 -8.29 -20.08
N ASP A 319 10.71 -8.77 -20.77
CA ASP A 319 12.11 -8.61 -20.37
C ASP A 319 12.60 -7.16 -20.31
N LYS A 320 11.85 -6.22 -20.89
CA LYS A 320 12.14 -4.79 -20.83
C LYS A 320 11.23 -4.04 -19.83
N ILE A 321 10.37 -4.74 -19.10
CA ILE A 321 9.36 -4.13 -18.25
C ILE A 321 9.49 -4.68 -16.83
N ILE A 322 9.66 -3.80 -15.87
CA ILE A 322 9.73 -4.14 -14.45
C ILE A 322 8.55 -3.50 -13.72
N ALA A 323 7.65 -4.32 -13.16
CA ALA A 323 6.69 -3.89 -12.16
C ALA A 323 7.41 -3.87 -10.81
N TYR A 324 7.99 -2.73 -10.47
CA TYR A 324 9.05 -2.60 -9.47
C TYR A 324 8.55 -2.73 -8.02
N ARG A 325 9.12 -3.69 -7.25
CA ARG A 325 8.80 -3.88 -5.84
C ARG A 325 9.85 -4.62 -5.01
N THR A 326 10.58 -5.57 -5.61
CA THR A 326 11.44 -6.52 -4.88
C THR A 326 12.92 -6.15 -5.00
N GLU A 327 13.77 -6.77 -4.17
CA GLU A 327 15.22 -6.66 -4.31
C GLU A 327 15.72 -7.26 -5.62
N GLN A 328 14.98 -8.24 -6.15
CA GLN A 328 15.30 -8.83 -7.45
C GLN A 328 15.05 -7.82 -8.58
N ASP A 329 13.96 -7.03 -8.50
CA ASP A 329 13.68 -5.96 -9.45
C ASP A 329 14.77 -4.88 -9.42
N PHE A 330 15.29 -4.57 -8.22
CA PHE A 330 16.43 -3.67 -8.05
C PHE A 330 17.69 -4.22 -8.74
N LEU A 331 18.04 -5.49 -8.50
CA LEU A 331 19.22 -6.12 -9.07
C LEU A 331 19.12 -6.21 -10.60
N GLU A 332 17.95 -6.55 -11.13
CA GLU A 332 17.70 -6.60 -12.56
C GLU A 332 17.82 -5.21 -13.20
N LEU A 333 17.23 -4.19 -12.59
CA LEU A 333 17.33 -2.82 -13.07
C LEU A 333 18.77 -2.31 -13.00
N GLU A 334 19.49 -2.61 -11.93
CA GLU A 334 20.90 -2.25 -11.75
C GLU A 334 21.78 -2.87 -12.86
N GLU A 335 21.58 -4.16 -13.17
CA GLU A 335 22.27 -4.84 -14.26
C GLU A 335 21.96 -4.19 -15.62
N ASN A 336 20.69 -3.88 -15.88
CA ASN A 336 20.26 -3.26 -17.13
C ASN A 336 20.83 -1.85 -17.31
N LEU A 337 20.91 -1.06 -16.24
CA LEU A 337 21.47 0.29 -16.28
C LEU A 337 22.98 0.33 -16.53
N HIS A 338 23.72 -0.74 -16.19
CA HIS A 338 25.13 -0.86 -16.54
C HIS A 338 25.38 -1.12 -18.03
N ASN A 339 24.34 -1.53 -18.77
CA ASN A 339 24.46 -1.71 -20.22
C ASN A 339 24.54 -0.32 -20.90
N PRO A 340 25.62 -0.01 -21.66
CA PRO A 340 25.76 1.29 -22.35
C PRO A 340 24.69 1.52 -23.42
N ASN A 341 24.05 0.47 -23.91
CA ASN A 341 22.95 0.56 -24.88
C ASN A 341 21.60 0.87 -24.24
N CYS A 342 21.43 0.71 -22.94
CA CYS A 342 20.25 1.09 -22.19
C CYS A 342 20.33 2.60 -21.87
N ARG A 343 19.70 3.45 -22.69
CA ARG A 343 19.78 4.91 -22.58
C ARG A 343 18.46 5.56 -22.19
N ASN A 344 17.33 5.05 -22.71
CA ASN A 344 16.01 5.60 -22.46
C ASN A 344 15.28 4.76 -21.41
N ILE A 345 15.16 5.28 -20.20
CA ILE A 345 14.45 4.66 -19.09
C ILE A 345 13.11 5.38 -18.96
N VAL A 346 12.01 4.64 -19.13
CA VAL A 346 10.66 5.18 -19.00
C VAL A 346 10.02 4.68 -17.72
N ILE A 347 9.59 5.60 -16.87
CA ILE A 347 8.90 5.33 -15.61
C ILE A 347 7.43 5.71 -15.78
N ILE A 348 6.52 4.76 -15.59
CA ILE A 348 5.08 4.97 -15.71
C ILE A 348 4.49 5.09 -14.30
N GLY A 349 3.94 6.26 -13.98
CA GLY A 349 3.32 6.60 -12.71
C GLY A 349 3.94 7.83 -12.04
N GLY A 350 3.09 8.76 -11.60
CA GLY A 350 3.45 10.01 -10.92
C GLY A 350 3.37 9.94 -9.39
N GLY A 351 3.19 8.73 -8.81
CA GLY A 351 3.14 8.52 -7.36
C GLY A 351 4.52 8.45 -6.70
N PHE A 352 4.56 8.05 -5.41
CA PHE A 352 5.79 7.99 -4.60
C PHE A 352 6.92 7.22 -5.27
N LEU A 353 6.69 5.93 -5.55
CA LEU A 353 7.70 5.04 -6.10
C LEU A 353 8.27 5.55 -7.43
N GLY A 354 7.38 5.94 -8.36
CA GLY A 354 7.79 6.44 -9.67
C GLY A 354 8.63 7.71 -9.57
N SER A 355 8.26 8.63 -8.68
CA SER A 355 8.96 9.92 -8.52
C SER A 355 10.27 9.78 -7.74
N GLU A 356 10.32 8.92 -6.71
CA GLU A 356 11.56 8.60 -5.99
C GLU A 356 12.59 7.97 -6.92
N LEU A 357 12.18 6.96 -7.72
CA LEU A 357 13.05 6.32 -8.70
C LEU A 357 13.48 7.31 -9.81
N ALA A 358 12.57 8.13 -10.33
CA ALA A 358 12.88 9.09 -11.35
C ALA A 358 13.98 10.08 -10.90
N CYS A 359 13.82 10.69 -9.72
CA CYS A 359 14.81 11.61 -9.16
C CYS A 359 16.13 10.92 -8.84
N SER A 360 16.10 9.73 -8.21
CA SER A 360 17.31 9.01 -7.83
C SER A 360 18.12 8.53 -9.06
N LEU A 361 17.43 8.04 -10.09
CA LEU A 361 18.08 7.60 -11.33
C LEU A 361 18.61 8.79 -12.14
N ALA A 362 17.84 9.88 -12.28
CA ALA A 362 18.29 11.07 -13.01
C ALA A 362 19.55 11.67 -12.38
N ARG A 363 19.63 11.71 -11.05
CA ARG A 363 20.79 12.24 -10.33
C ARG A 363 22.05 11.38 -10.49
N ASN A 364 21.90 10.05 -10.49
CA ASN A 364 23.05 9.13 -10.49
C ASN A 364 23.47 8.62 -11.87
N TYR A 365 22.59 8.68 -12.87
CA TYR A 365 22.83 8.19 -14.23
C TYR A 365 22.63 9.32 -15.23
N GLN A 366 23.50 10.35 -15.18
CA GLN A 366 23.41 11.53 -16.04
C GLN A 366 23.62 11.23 -17.55
N ASP A 367 24.17 10.06 -17.88
CA ASP A 367 24.30 9.55 -19.25
C ASP A 367 23.01 8.89 -19.77
N LYS A 368 21.98 8.70 -18.91
CA LYS A 368 20.69 8.12 -19.25
C LYS A 368 19.62 9.21 -19.36
N LYS A 369 18.64 8.97 -20.21
CA LYS A 369 17.44 9.80 -20.30
C LYS A 369 16.34 9.20 -19.46
N ILE A 370 15.99 9.82 -18.35
CA ILE A 370 14.92 9.40 -17.45
C ILE A 370 13.65 10.14 -17.83
N ILE A 371 12.62 9.39 -18.22
CA ILE A 371 11.31 9.91 -18.66
C ILE A 371 10.26 9.40 -17.70
N GLN A 372 9.48 10.31 -17.10
CA GLN A 372 8.38 9.95 -16.22
C GLN A 372 7.05 10.33 -16.86
N ILE A 373 6.15 9.36 -17.07
CA ILE A 373 4.84 9.51 -17.72
C ILE A 373 3.75 9.32 -16.67
N TYR A 374 2.77 10.22 -16.58
CA TYR A 374 1.67 10.13 -15.63
C TYR A 374 0.41 10.85 -16.12
N LYS A 375 -0.74 10.44 -15.56
CA LYS A 375 -2.09 10.90 -15.95
C LYS A 375 -2.45 12.29 -15.43
N GLU A 376 -1.90 12.65 -14.29
CA GLU A 376 -2.18 13.87 -13.56
C GLU A 376 -1.41 15.05 -14.16
N ASN A 377 -1.76 16.30 -13.77
CA ASN A 377 -1.04 17.51 -14.17
C ASN A 377 0.40 17.54 -13.63
N TYR A 378 0.60 16.97 -12.43
CA TYR A 378 1.85 17.04 -11.68
C TYR A 378 2.12 15.71 -10.98
N ILE A 379 3.37 15.46 -10.57
CA ILE A 379 3.70 14.30 -9.73
C ILE A 379 3.10 14.47 -8.34
N MET A 380 2.83 13.37 -7.64
CA MET A 380 2.22 13.33 -6.29
C MET A 380 0.84 14.01 -6.20
N ALA A 381 0.14 14.24 -7.31
CA ALA A 381 -1.09 15.03 -7.35
C ALA A 381 -2.25 14.45 -6.52
N GLN A 382 -2.24 13.15 -6.22
CA GLN A 382 -3.25 12.52 -5.34
C GLN A 382 -2.99 12.75 -3.85
N VAL A 383 -1.79 13.23 -3.51
CA VAL A 383 -1.31 13.39 -2.14
C VAL A 383 -1.14 14.87 -1.81
N LEU A 384 -0.33 15.58 -2.59
CA LEU A 384 0.02 16.97 -2.37
C LEU A 384 -1.05 17.91 -2.92
N PRO A 385 -1.34 19.05 -2.27
CA PRO A 385 -2.11 20.12 -2.87
C PRO A 385 -1.48 20.57 -4.19
N GLU A 386 -2.29 21.05 -5.14
CA GLU A 386 -1.85 21.33 -6.51
C GLU A 386 -0.62 22.24 -6.58
N TYR A 387 -0.58 23.32 -5.80
CA TYR A 387 0.55 24.26 -5.77
C TYR A 387 1.86 23.61 -5.33
N LEU A 388 1.81 22.68 -4.36
CA LEU A 388 2.99 21.95 -3.88
C LEU A 388 3.39 20.82 -4.83
N SER A 389 2.41 20.18 -5.46
CA SER A 389 2.60 19.16 -6.50
C SER A 389 3.28 19.78 -7.74
N GLU A 390 2.86 20.99 -8.16
CA GLU A 390 3.52 21.76 -9.22
C GLU A 390 4.98 22.09 -8.86
N TRP A 391 5.20 22.62 -7.66
CA TRP A 391 6.54 22.95 -7.16
C TRP A 391 7.45 21.71 -7.13
N THR A 392 6.93 20.58 -6.63
CA THR A 392 7.65 19.31 -6.56
C THR A 392 8.01 18.78 -7.95
N THR A 393 7.11 18.93 -8.93
CA THR A 393 7.37 18.56 -10.32
C THR A 393 8.52 19.39 -10.91
N LYS A 394 8.54 20.69 -10.65
CA LYS A 394 9.65 21.57 -11.10
C LYS A 394 10.98 21.17 -10.46
N LYS A 395 10.98 20.74 -9.20
CA LYS A 395 12.19 20.20 -8.53
C LYS A 395 12.66 18.90 -9.18
N ALA A 396 11.77 17.96 -9.47
CA ALA A 396 12.11 16.74 -10.18
C ALA A 396 12.68 17.01 -11.58
N MET A 397 12.12 17.97 -12.32
CA MET A 397 12.65 18.42 -13.61
C MET A 397 14.06 19.04 -13.47
N ALA A 398 14.30 19.79 -12.40
CA ALA A 398 15.63 20.36 -12.12
C ALA A 398 16.68 19.28 -11.80
N GLU A 399 16.27 18.12 -11.22
CA GLU A 399 17.12 16.95 -11.04
C GLU A 399 17.43 16.20 -12.35
N GLY A 400 16.80 16.58 -13.48
CA GLY A 400 17.03 15.96 -14.79
C GLY A 400 15.93 15.00 -15.25
N VAL A 401 14.81 14.91 -14.53
CA VAL A 401 13.66 14.08 -14.93
C VAL A 401 12.90 14.76 -16.08
N ASN A 402 12.68 14.03 -17.17
CA ASN A 402 11.80 14.49 -18.26
C ASN A 402 10.35 14.09 -17.94
N CYS A 403 9.61 15.00 -17.31
CA CYS A 403 8.21 14.79 -16.91
C CYS A 403 7.25 14.97 -18.10
N ILE A 404 6.38 14.00 -18.33
CA ILE A 404 5.33 14.04 -19.35
C ILE A 404 3.96 13.85 -18.66
N PRO A 405 3.27 14.96 -18.32
CA PRO A 405 2.00 14.95 -17.63
C PRO A 405 0.81 14.71 -18.57
N ASN A 406 -0.37 14.43 -17.97
CA ASN A 406 -1.67 14.31 -18.66
C ASN A 406 -1.71 13.27 -19.77
N ILE A 407 -0.94 12.18 -19.62
CA ILE A 407 -0.80 11.22 -20.68
C ILE A 407 -0.73 9.78 -20.12
N GLU A 408 -1.20 8.83 -20.92
CA GLU A 408 -1.15 7.41 -20.61
C GLU A 408 -0.43 6.66 -21.74
N VAL A 409 0.14 5.50 -21.41
CA VAL A 409 0.59 4.54 -22.41
C VAL A 409 -0.63 3.76 -22.90
N ALA A 410 -0.99 3.97 -24.15
CA ALA A 410 -2.16 3.34 -24.79
C ALA A 410 -1.82 1.98 -25.41
N ASP A 411 -0.62 1.85 -25.99
CA ASP A 411 -0.18 0.64 -26.68
C ASP A 411 1.35 0.62 -26.78
N PHE A 412 1.92 -0.42 -27.36
CA PHE A 412 3.34 -0.51 -27.66
C PHE A 412 3.60 -1.18 -29.01
N SER A 413 4.79 -0.95 -29.56
CA SER A 413 5.31 -1.64 -30.72
C SER A 413 6.69 -2.22 -30.41
N TYR A 414 6.92 -3.48 -30.76
CA TYR A 414 8.23 -4.11 -30.61
C TYR A 414 8.73 -4.60 -31.96
N LYS A 415 9.79 -3.94 -32.49
CA LYS A 415 10.38 -4.24 -33.80
C LYS A 415 11.89 -4.10 -33.73
N ASN A 416 12.62 -5.02 -34.33
CA ASN A 416 14.08 -4.98 -34.40
C ASN A 416 14.74 -4.82 -32.99
N GLU A 417 14.21 -5.53 -31.99
CA GLU A 417 14.67 -5.48 -30.59
C GLU A 417 14.46 -4.11 -29.88
N LYS A 418 13.71 -3.18 -30.51
CA LYS A 418 13.35 -1.89 -29.94
C LYS A 418 11.89 -1.89 -29.48
N LEU A 419 11.69 -1.45 -28.24
CA LEU A 419 10.39 -1.21 -27.67
C LEU A 419 10.05 0.27 -27.84
N SER A 420 8.89 0.56 -28.43
CA SER A 420 8.35 1.91 -28.57
C SER A 420 6.99 1.96 -27.92
N LEU A 421 6.78 2.86 -26.97
CA LEU A 421 5.52 3.10 -26.29
C LEU A 421 4.69 4.09 -27.09
N ILE A 422 3.43 3.76 -27.35
CA ILE A 422 2.45 4.61 -28.03
C ILE A 422 1.60 5.28 -26.96
N LEU A 423 1.66 6.60 -26.90
CA LEU A 423 0.93 7.38 -25.92
C LEU A 423 -0.50 7.68 -26.37
N SER A 424 -1.36 8.08 -25.42
CA SER A 424 -2.78 8.37 -25.67
C SER A 424 -3.02 9.53 -26.63
N ASP A 425 -2.04 10.42 -26.85
CA ASP A 425 -2.07 11.50 -27.82
C ASP A 425 -1.51 11.11 -29.21
N GLY A 426 -1.09 9.84 -29.36
CA GLY A 426 -0.50 9.30 -30.59
C GLY A 426 1.02 9.50 -30.71
N ASN A 427 1.66 10.21 -29.78
CA ASN A 427 3.12 10.30 -29.76
C ASN A 427 3.76 8.95 -29.42
N VAL A 428 5.01 8.77 -29.87
CA VAL A 428 5.75 7.53 -29.67
C VAL A 428 7.06 7.81 -28.94
N ILE A 429 7.36 7.01 -27.92
CA ILE A 429 8.57 7.10 -27.12
C ILE A 429 9.32 5.77 -27.17
N ASP A 430 10.56 5.79 -27.62
CA ASP A 430 11.44 4.62 -27.57
C ASP A 430 11.92 4.40 -26.12
N ALA A 431 11.83 3.15 -25.65
CA ALA A 431 12.25 2.74 -24.33
C ALA A 431 13.21 1.55 -24.42
N ASP A 432 14.33 1.64 -23.73
CA ASP A 432 15.24 0.52 -23.53
C ASP A 432 14.86 -0.27 -22.30
N GLN A 433 14.35 0.42 -21.25
CA GLN A 433 13.80 -0.13 -20.03
C GLN A 433 12.53 0.62 -19.64
N VAL A 434 11.50 -0.12 -19.20
CA VAL A 434 10.25 0.43 -18.66
C VAL A 434 10.11 0.01 -17.20
N ILE A 435 9.78 0.95 -16.32
CA ILE A 435 9.49 0.72 -14.91
C ILE A 435 8.04 1.12 -14.68
N VAL A 436 7.25 0.19 -14.12
CA VAL A 436 5.83 0.42 -13.84
C VAL A 436 5.65 0.66 -12.35
N GLY A 437 5.18 1.88 -11.98
CA GLY A 437 4.93 2.33 -10.62
C GLY A 437 3.53 2.92 -10.45
N ILE A 438 2.47 2.17 -10.81
CA ILE A 438 1.06 2.62 -10.84
C ILE A 438 0.23 2.13 -9.65
N GLY A 439 0.87 1.91 -8.51
CA GLY A 439 0.23 1.44 -7.27
C GLY A 439 0.33 -0.07 -7.08
N VAL A 440 -0.32 -0.54 -6.02
CA VAL A 440 -0.27 -1.94 -5.58
C VAL A 440 -1.66 -2.45 -5.23
N GLU A 441 -1.85 -3.78 -5.30
CA GLU A 441 -3.06 -4.47 -4.86
C GLU A 441 -2.70 -5.47 -3.75
N ALA A 442 -3.54 -5.54 -2.69
CA ALA A 442 -3.32 -6.46 -1.58
C ALA A 442 -3.36 -7.92 -2.03
N ASN A 443 -2.41 -8.73 -1.58
CA ASN A 443 -2.34 -10.16 -1.89
C ASN A 443 -3.39 -10.92 -1.06
N THR A 444 -4.56 -11.07 -1.62
CA THR A 444 -5.72 -11.73 -0.99
C THR A 444 -6.14 -13.02 -1.69
N ASP A 445 -5.27 -13.64 -2.47
CA ASP A 445 -5.53 -14.90 -3.20
C ASP A 445 -6.05 -16.02 -2.30
N LEU A 446 -5.56 -16.05 -1.05
CA LEU A 446 -6.00 -17.00 -0.02
C LEU A 446 -7.47 -16.81 0.41
N ALA A 447 -8.10 -15.68 0.12
CA ALA A 447 -9.44 -15.37 0.64
C ALA A 447 -10.47 -16.40 0.21
N THR A 448 -10.58 -16.66 -1.10
CA THR A 448 -11.58 -17.58 -1.66
C THR A 448 -11.32 -19.01 -1.23
N SER A 449 -10.06 -19.48 -1.33
CA SER A 449 -9.69 -20.86 -0.97
C SER A 449 -9.80 -21.15 0.52
N SER A 450 -9.76 -20.11 1.37
CA SER A 450 -9.72 -20.20 2.83
C SER A 450 -10.98 -19.65 3.52
N GLU A 451 -12.01 -19.27 2.75
CA GLU A 451 -13.29 -18.72 3.25
C GLU A 451 -13.08 -17.50 4.18
N LEU A 452 -12.10 -16.64 3.83
CA LEU A 452 -11.80 -15.41 4.55
C LEU A 452 -12.43 -14.20 3.89
N GLU A 453 -12.85 -13.24 4.69
CA GLU A 453 -13.51 -12.04 4.22
C GLU A 453 -12.51 -10.98 3.76
N VAL A 454 -12.79 -10.36 2.61
CA VAL A 454 -12.02 -9.25 2.03
C VAL A 454 -12.91 -8.03 1.92
N HIS A 455 -12.37 -6.85 2.18
CA HIS A 455 -13.12 -5.60 2.02
C HIS A 455 -13.37 -5.32 0.52
N PRO A 456 -14.64 -5.08 0.10
CA PRO A 456 -14.99 -5.03 -1.33
C PRO A 456 -14.46 -3.81 -2.09
N ILE A 457 -14.10 -2.73 -1.38
CA ILE A 457 -13.67 -1.45 -2.00
C ILE A 457 -12.16 -1.26 -1.86
N VAL A 458 -11.63 -1.28 -0.62
CA VAL A 458 -10.22 -1.00 -0.37
C VAL A 458 -9.33 -2.24 -0.44
N GLY A 459 -9.93 -3.44 -0.58
CA GLY A 459 -9.21 -4.71 -0.55
C GLY A 459 -8.69 -5.06 0.85
N GLY A 460 -7.90 -6.14 0.92
CA GLY A 460 -7.32 -6.64 2.16
C GLY A 460 -8.29 -7.47 3.01
N PHE A 461 -7.75 -8.39 3.81
CA PHE A 461 -8.52 -9.25 4.69
C PHE A 461 -9.13 -8.43 5.83
N LEU A 462 -10.42 -8.62 6.09
CA LEU A 462 -11.11 -7.99 7.21
C LEU A 462 -10.61 -8.55 8.54
N VAL A 463 -10.20 -7.67 9.44
CA VAL A 463 -9.75 -8.04 10.78
C VAL A 463 -10.49 -7.25 11.86
N ASN A 464 -10.52 -7.81 13.07
CA ASN A 464 -11.01 -7.13 14.28
C ASN A 464 -9.98 -6.13 14.83
N ALA A 465 -10.24 -5.58 16.02
CA ALA A 465 -9.36 -4.61 16.65
C ALA A 465 -7.98 -5.21 17.03
N GLU A 466 -7.91 -6.48 17.33
CA GLU A 466 -6.70 -7.22 17.68
C GLU A 466 -5.95 -7.76 16.44
N LEU A 467 -6.36 -7.36 15.22
CA LEU A 467 -5.86 -7.83 13.93
C LEU A 467 -6.16 -9.32 13.64
N GLU A 468 -7.17 -9.90 14.28
CA GLU A 468 -7.58 -11.28 14.09
C GLU A 468 -8.68 -11.38 13.03
N ALA A 469 -8.51 -12.24 12.02
CA ALA A 469 -9.49 -12.52 10.97
C ALA A 469 -10.39 -13.72 11.36
N ARG A 470 -9.84 -14.72 12.00
CA ARG A 470 -10.51 -15.89 12.59
C ARG A 470 -9.76 -16.29 13.85
N SER A 471 -10.37 -17.11 14.69
CA SER A 471 -9.72 -17.60 15.91
C SER A 471 -8.35 -18.21 15.61
N ASN A 472 -7.31 -17.69 16.26
CA ASN A 472 -5.89 -18.06 16.06
C ASN A 472 -5.33 -17.78 14.66
N LEU A 473 -5.96 -16.90 13.88
CA LEU A 473 -5.51 -16.46 12.56
C LEU A 473 -5.54 -14.93 12.48
N TRP A 474 -4.37 -14.32 12.43
CA TRP A 474 -4.17 -12.86 12.35
C TRP A 474 -3.78 -12.44 10.94
N VAL A 475 -3.94 -11.15 10.64
CA VAL A 475 -3.43 -10.53 9.40
C VAL A 475 -2.73 -9.22 9.75
N ALA A 476 -1.57 -8.97 9.15
CA ALA A 476 -0.82 -7.73 9.37
C ALA A 476 -0.18 -7.21 8.07
N GLY A 477 0.24 -5.94 8.08
CA GLY A 477 0.82 -5.22 6.94
C GLY A 477 -0.21 -4.90 5.85
N ASP A 478 0.26 -4.76 4.62
CA ASP A 478 -0.52 -4.25 3.47
C ASP A 478 -1.76 -5.10 3.16
N ALA A 479 -1.75 -6.39 3.55
CA ALA A 479 -2.88 -7.31 3.35
C ALA A 479 -4.02 -7.12 4.37
N ALA A 480 -3.81 -6.39 5.47
CA ALA A 480 -4.79 -6.20 6.53
C ALA A 480 -5.72 -5.00 6.24
N CYS A 481 -7.03 -5.23 6.30
CA CYS A 481 -8.04 -4.17 6.34
C CYS A 481 -8.58 -4.06 7.75
N PHE A 482 -8.00 -3.13 8.52
CA PHE A 482 -8.31 -2.91 9.93
C PHE A 482 -9.31 -1.78 10.15
N TYR A 483 -9.86 -1.67 11.34
CA TYR A 483 -10.74 -0.58 11.74
C TYR A 483 -9.99 0.43 12.59
N ASP A 484 -9.82 1.63 12.05
CA ASP A 484 -9.33 2.78 12.78
C ASP A 484 -10.50 3.47 13.49
N VAL A 485 -10.41 3.64 14.80
CA VAL A 485 -11.50 4.21 15.62
C VAL A 485 -11.86 5.66 15.26
N ARG A 486 -10.95 6.40 14.58
CA ARG A 486 -11.15 7.79 14.17
C ARG A 486 -11.40 7.94 12.69
N LEU A 487 -10.68 7.21 11.88
CA LEU A 487 -10.64 7.38 10.43
C LEU A 487 -11.48 6.32 9.69
N GLY A 488 -12.02 5.33 10.41
CA GLY A 488 -12.86 4.28 9.85
C GLY A 488 -12.09 3.07 9.32
N ARG A 489 -12.73 2.27 8.47
CA ARG A 489 -12.12 1.07 7.90
C ARG A 489 -11.04 1.46 6.87
N ARG A 490 -9.81 0.95 7.06
CA ARG A 490 -8.64 1.32 6.27
C ARG A 490 -7.79 0.12 5.89
N ARG A 491 -7.07 0.26 4.80
CA ARG A 491 -5.91 -0.53 4.41
C ARG A 491 -4.76 0.44 4.12
N VAL A 492 -3.59 0.15 4.63
CA VAL A 492 -2.43 1.05 4.58
C VAL A 492 -1.21 0.25 4.15
N GLU A 493 -0.45 0.77 3.19
CA GLU A 493 0.73 0.14 2.56
C GLU A 493 2.05 0.72 3.08
N HIS A 494 2.02 1.37 4.24
CA HIS A 494 3.18 2.06 4.79
C HIS A 494 4.10 1.08 5.54
N HIS A 495 5.40 1.33 5.46
CA HIS A 495 6.39 0.54 6.19
C HIS A 495 6.14 0.55 7.70
N ASP A 496 5.88 1.72 8.29
CA ASP A 496 5.54 1.87 9.72
C ASP A 496 4.31 1.02 10.09
N HIS A 497 3.26 1.01 9.25
CA HIS A 497 2.09 0.14 9.45
C HIS A 497 2.49 -1.35 9.48
N ALA A 498 3.34 -1.79 8.56
CA ALA A 498 3.78 -3.19 8.51
C ALA A 498 4.58 -3.55 9.76
N VAL A 499 5.45 -2.66 10.26
CA VAL A 499 6.22 -2.85 11.50
C VAL A 499 5.29 -2.97 12.70
N ILE A 500 4.40 -2.00 12.91
CA ILE A 500 3.61 -1.93 14.15
C ILE A 500 2.47 -2.95 14.14
N SER A 501 1.79 -3.17 13.00
CA SER A 501 0.76 -4.21 12.91
C SER A 501 1.34 -5.61 13.05
N GLY A 502 2.52 -5.86 12.46
CA GLY A 502 3.24 -7.13 12.63
C GLY A 502 3.64 -7.36 14.08
N ARG A 503 4.25 -6.35 14.74
CA ARG A 503 4.58 -6.41 16.18
C ARG A 503 3.36 -6.74 17.02
N LEU A 504 2.26 -6.01 16.83
CA LEU A 504 1.03 -6.23 17.57
C LEU A 504 0.41 -7.61 17.32
N ALA A 505 0.38 -8.05 16.07
CA ALA A 505 -0.08 -9.41 15.75
C ALA A 505 0.76 -10.46 16.49
N GLY A 506 2.09 -10.32 16.51
CA GLY A 506 2.99 -11.19 17.29
C GLY A 506 2.72 -11.14 18.79
N GLU A 507 2.46 -9.95 19.37
CA GLU A 507 2.03 -9.82 20.77
C GLU A 507 0.70 -10.54 21.03
N ASN A 508 -0.26 -10.37 20.14
CA ASN A 508 -1.60 -10.98 20.28
C ASN A 508 -1.54 -12.51 20.07
N MET A 509 -0.72 -12.98 19.15
CA MET A 509 -0.42 -14.41 19.00
C MET A 509 0.18 -15.01 20.27
N THR A 510 0.81 -14.22 21.13
CA THR A 510 1.34 -14.65 22.45
C THR A 510 0.37 -14.31 23.61
N GLY A 511 -0.87 -13.94 23.31
CA GLY A 511 -1.93 -13.74 24.32
C GLY A 511 -2.01 -12.33 24.92
N ALA A 512 -1.49 -11.29 24.22
CA ALA A 512 -1.55 -9.92 24.75
C ALA A 512 -2.98 -9.32 24.72
N GLY A 513 -3.81 -9.67 23.73
CA GLY A 513 -5.18 -9.17 23.58
C GLY A 513 -5.26 -7.63 23.46
N LYS A 514 -4.32 -7.01 22.74
CA LYS A 514 -4.22 -5.56 22.58
C LYS A 514 -4.88 -5.10 21.29
N PRO A 515 -5.65 -3.99 21.29
CA PRO A 515 -6.20 -3.41 20.06
C PRO A 515 -5.14 -2.62 19.29
N TYR A 516 -5.31 -2.55 17.97
CA TYR A 516 -4.52 -1.70 17.08
C TYR A 516 -5.02 -0.25 17.14
N LEU A 517 -4.27 0.61 17.81
CA LEU A 517 -4.61 2.02 18.01
C LEU A 517 -3.58 2.98 17.38
N HIS A 518 -2.56 2.43 16.73
CA HIS A 518 -1.48 3.21 16.16
C HIS A 518 -1.94 3.97 14.90
N GLN A 519 -1.59 5.25 14.83
CA GLN A 519 -1.71 6.05 13.62
C GLN A 519 -0.39 5.95 12.85
N SER A 520 -0.44 5.20 11.75
CA SER A 520 0.74 4.97 10.93
C SER A 520 1.15 6.21 10.17
N MET A 521 2.46 6.43 10.13
CA MET A 521 3.08 7.45 9.32
C MET A 521 3.69 6.86 8.05
N PHE A 522 3.99 7.70 7.08
CA PHE A 522 4.87 7.39 5.96
C PHE A 522 5.76 8.57 5.64
N TRP A 523 6.82 8.32 4.89
CA TRP A 523 7.70 9.36 4.39
C TRP A 523 8.04 9.13 2.93
N SER A 524 8.48 10.19 2.25
CA SER A 524 9.01 10.12 0.90
C SER A 524 10.14 11.13 0.74
N ASP A 525 11.23 10.71 0.13
CA ASP A 525 12.40 11.55 -0.13
C ASP A 525 12.65 11.58 -1.65
N LEU A 526 12.63 12.79 -2.22
CA LEU A 526 12.96 13.05 -3.63
C LEU A 526 14.44 13.42 -3.80
N GLY A 527 15.27 12.88 -2.95
CA GLY A 527 16.68 13.14 -2.82
C GLY A 527 17.09 13.57 -1.42
N PRO A 528 18.36 13.93 -1.22
CA PRO A 528 18.86 14.33 0.10
C PRO A 528 18.39 15.71 0.58
N GLU A 529 17.70 16.47 -0.28
CA GLU A 529 17.35 17.88 -0.04
C GLU A 529 15.86 18.12 0.16
N VAL A 530 15.02 17.22 -0.37
CA VAL A 530 13.55 17.34 -0.31
C VAL A 530 12.94 16.07 0.18
N GLY A 531 12.23 16.16 1.29
CA GLY A 531 11.51 15.04 1.86
C GLY A 531 10.34 15.50 2.72
N TYR A 532 9.48 14.55 3.06
CA TYR A 532 8.35 14.82 3.94
C TYR A 532 7.92 13.58 4.70
N GLU A 533 7.30 13.84 5.83
CA GLU A 533 6.67 12.84 6.70
C GLU A 533 5.17 13.13 6.76
N ALA A 534 4.35 12.11 6.77
CA ALA A 534 2.91 12.31 6.77
C ALA A 534 2.17 11.26 7.61
N ILE A 535 1.01 11.64 8.15
CA ILE A 535 0.22 10.82 9.04
C ILE A 535 -1.28 11.08 8.84
N GLY A 536 -2.10 10.04 8.97
CA GLY A 536 -3.55 10.14 8.84
C GLY A 536 -4.05 9.91 7.41
N ILE A 537 -5.00 10.69 6.96
CA ILE A 537 -5.55 10.67 5.58
C ILE A 537 -4.94 11.83 4.82
N ILE A 538 -4.09 11.51 3.88
CA ILE A 538 -3.40 12.46 3.01
C ILE A 538 -3.99 12.29 1.61
N ASP A 539 -4.92 13.18 1.28
CA ASP A 539 -5.70 13.12 0.04
C ASP A 539 -5.90 14.54 -0.46
N SER A 540 -5.32 14.86 -1.61
CA SER A 540 -5.38 16.19 -2.24
C SER A 540 -6.80 16.66 -2.59
N SER A 541 -7.77 15.75 -2.63
CA SER A 541 -9.19 16.10 -2.83
C SER A 541 -9.84 16.74 -1.59
N LEU A 542 -9.20 16.61 -0.41
CA LEU A 542 -9.66 17.24 0.83
C LEU A 542 -9.26 18.72 0.86
N PRO A 543 -10.04 19.58 1.54
CA PRO A 543 -9.59 20.92 1.88
C PRO A 543 -8.29 20.90 2.67
N THR A 544 -7.32 21.74 2.31
CA THR A 544 -6.02 21.84 2.96
C THR A 544 -5.72 23.24 3.46
N VAL A 545 -4.99 23.32 4.57
CA VAL A 545 -4.38 24.55 5.07
C VAL A 545 -2.88 24.29 5.19
N GLY A 546 -2.07 25.05 4.43
CA GLY A 546 -0.61 24.98 4.46
C GLY A 546 -0.02 26.20 5.15
N VAL A 547 0.91 26.00 6.07
CA VAL A 547 1.72 27.04 6.72
C VAL A 547 3.16 26.76 6.38
N PHE A 548 3.82 27.75 5.76
CA PHE A 548 5.18 27.61 5.23
C PHE A 548 6.13 28.63 5.81
N ALA A 549 7.41 28.27 5.85
CA ALA A 549 8.51 29.11 6.24
C ALA A 549 9.72 28.84 5.33
N LYS A 550 10.77 29.65 5.50
CA LYS A 550 12.03 29.47 4.80
C LYS A 550 12.80 28.30 5.41
N ALA A 551 13.31 27.39 4.57
CA ALA A 551 14.14 26.28 5.04
C ALA A 551 15.56 26.74 5.37
N THR A 552 16.20 26.01 6.26
CA THR A 552 17.62 26.11 6.61
C THR A 552 18.36 24.85 6.12
N GLU A 553 19.68 24.82 6.25
CA GLU A 553 20.46 23.62 5.91
C GLU A 553 20.13 22.40 6.80
N ALA A 554 19.56 22.64 7.99
CA ALA A 554 19.08 21.59 8.89
C ALA A 554 17.74 20.96 8.44
N ASP A 555 16.96 21.65 7.59
CA ASP A 555 15.64 21.24 7.15
C ASP A 555 15.74 20.35 5.89
N THR A 556 16.53 19.28 5.96
CA THR A 556 16.73 18.33 4.84
C THR A 556 16.69 16.88 5.34
N PRO A 557 16.31 15.91 4.50
CA PRO A 557 16.37 14.48 4.84
C PRO A 557 17.76 14.05 5.33
N LYS A 558 18.82 14.61 4.72
CA LYS A 558 20.20 14.33 5.09
C LYS A 558 20.53 14.84 6.48
N ALA A 559 20.17 16.08 6.80
CA ALA A 559 20.43 16.67 8.12
C ALA A 559 19.63 15.94 9.22
N ALA A 560 18.37 15.61 8.97
CA ALA A 560 17.51 14.90 9.90
C ALA A 560 18.07 13.54 10.37
N LEU A 561 18.83 12.85 9.52
CA LEU A 561 19.46 11.57 9.87
C LEU A 561 20.84 11.69 10.52
N THR A 562 21.41 12.90 10.58
CA THR A 562 22.69 13.15 11.26
C THR A 562 22.50 13.61 12.70
N GLU A 563 21.29 14.04 13.10
CA GLU A 563 20.97 14.37 14.48
C GLU A 563 20.62 13.12 15.30
N PRO A 564 20.84 13.11 16.64
CA PRO A 564 20.42 12.00 17.49
C PRO A 564 18.90 11.89 17.45
N THR A 565 18.43 10.75 16.95
CA THR A 565 17.07 10.52 16.52
C THR A 565 16.10 10.27 17.67
N ASP A 566 14.94 10.94 17.65
CA ASP A 566 13.73 10.39 18.26
C ASP A 566 13.35 9.08 17.55
N GLU A 567 12.87 8.10 18.31
CA GLU A 567 12.70 6.67 17.96
C GLU A 567 11.86 6.37 16.71
N GLU A 568 11.19 7.34 16.10
CA GLU A 568 10.13 7.09 15.12
C GLU A 568 10.60 6.87 13.67
N ARG A 569 11.61 7.59 13.20
CA ARG A 569 12.29 7.24 11.94
C ARG A 569 13.24 6.06 12.15
N ALA A 570 13.67 5.86 13.39
CA ALA A 570 14.54 4.78 13.83
C ALA A 570 13.80 3.45 14.09
N THR A 571 12.47 3.40 14.12
CA THR A 571 11.73 2.12 14.19
C THR A 571 11.87 1.27 12.93
N THR A 572 12.46 1.83 11.87
CA THR A 572 13.07 1.06 10.79
C THR A 572 14.44 0.50 11.16
N GLN A 573 15.03 0.95 12.26
CA GLN A 573 16.30 0.44 12.78
C GLN A 573 15.98 -0.63 13.83
N THR A 574 16.47 -1.82 13.61
CA THR A 574 16.55 -2.88 14.62
C THR A 574 17.22 -2.33 15.87
N GLU A 575 16.53 -2.42 17.01
CA GLU A 575 17.15 -2.24 18.32
C GLU A 575 18.32 -3.25 18.45
N THR A 576 19.52 -2.79 18.16
CA THR A 576 20.73 -3.39 18.69
C THR A 576 21.21 -2.49 19.80
N GLU A 577 20.89 -2.86 21.03
CA GLU A 577 21.62 -2.39 22.19
C GLU A 577 23.10 -2.72 21.99
N ASN A 578 23.93 -1.69 21.87
CA ASN A 578 25.29 -1.72 22.41
C ASN A 578 25.77 -0.30 22.66
N THR A 579 25.84 0.00 23.92
CA THR A 579 26.64 1.05 24.55
C THR A 579 28.07 1.01 24.07
N GLU A 580 28.59 2.13 23.59
CA GLU A 580 29.90 2.64 23.95
C GLU A 580 30.09 4.07 23.42
N GLU A 581 30.23 4.99 24.36
CA GLU A 581 30.63 6.38 24.14
C GLU A 581 32.07 6.45 23.64
N THR A 582 32.34 7.19 22.60
CA THR A 582 33.64 7.86 22.43
C THR A 582 33.48 9.21 21.76
N ASN A 583 33.81 10.23 22.51
CA ASN A 583 34.05 11.61 22.08
C ASN A 583 35.17 11.70 21.05
N SER A 584 35.00 12.49 20.01
CA SER A 584 36.09 13.32 19.49
C SER A 584 35.56 14.53 18.73
N GLN A 585 35.95 15.67 19.25
CA GLN A 585 35.91 17.01 18.65
C GLN A 585 36.93 17.13 17.52
N ASN A 586 36.66 18.09 16.67
CA ASN A 586 37.57 18.91 15.81
C ASN A 586 37.18 18.76 14.31
N ASP A 587 37.21 19.76 13.45
CA ASP A 587 37.52 21.21 13.53
C ASP A 587 36.92 21.87 12.27
N ILE A 588 36.63 23.14 12.45
CA ILE A 588 36.13 24.08 11.45
C ILE A 588 37.28 24.59 10.61
N GLU A 589 37.15 24.62 9.29
CA GLU A 589 37.81 25.66 8.48
C GLU A 589 36.96 26.17 7.34
N SER A 590 36.74 27.46 7.38
CA SER A 590 36.05 28.31 6.43
C SER A 590 36.89 28.62 5.20
N LEU A 591 36.29 28.75 4.04
CA LEU A 591 36.80 29.65 3.00
C LEU A 591 35.67 30.30 2.19
N ASN A 592 35.70 31.64 2.26
CA ASN A 592 34.92 32.58 1.47
C ASN A 592 35.21 32.50 -0.03
N SER A 593 34.19 32.64 -0.86
CA SER A 593 34.31 33.44 -2.08
C SER A 593 32.99 34.14 -2.38
N LYS A 594 33.05 35.45 -2.36
CA LYS A 594 32.00 36.39 -2.78
C LYS A 594 32.08 36.66 -4.29
N ASN A 595 30.91 36.96 -4.82
CA ASN A 595 30.58 37.73 -6.01
C ASN A 595 30.43 36.98 -7.34
N GLU A 596 29.20 36.93 -7.78
CA GLU A 596 28.64 37.46 -9.06
C GLU A 596 27.33 36.76 -9.42
N ASN A 597 26.19 37.44 -9.24
CA ASN A 597 25.10 37.42 -10.17
C ASN A 597 23.82 38.08 -9.62
N LYS A 598 23.76 39.40 -9.79
CA LYS A 598 22.58 40.22 -9.40
C LYS A 598 21.37 40.10 -10.35
N ASN A 599 21.46 39.39 -11.47
CA ASN A 599 20.36 39.29 -12.44
C ASN A 599 19.56 37.96 -12.40
N MET A 600 20.03 36.94 -11.69
CA MET A 600 19.21 35.73 -11.42
C MET A 600 18.34 35.84 -10.17
N GLU A 601 18.54 36.85 -9.33
CA GLU A 601 17.80 37.03 -8.07
C GLU A 601 16.33 37.44 -8.21
N LYS A 602 15.87 37.92 -9.40
CA LYS A 602 14.47 38.34 -9.60
C LYS A 602 13.53 37.23 -10.02
N GLU A 603 14.03 36.16 -10.66
CA GLU A 603 13.21 34.98 -10.96
C GLU A 603 13.29 33.91 -9.85
N SER A 604 14.39 33.86 -9.07
CA SER A 604 14.50 32.97 -7.92
C SER A 604 13.58 33.34 -6.74
N LYS A 605 13.21 34.60 -6.60
CA LYS A 605 12.35 35.08 -5.49
C LYS A 605 10.90 34.61 -5.55
N LYS A 606 10.44 34.02 -6.66
CA LYS A 606 9.07 33.48 -6.78
C LYS A 606 8.99 31.97 -6.51
N HIS A 607 10.13 31.29 -6.31
CA HIS A 607 10.21 29.84 -6.09
C HIS A 607 10.60 29.43 -4.66
N SER A 608 10.86 30.37 -3.76
CA SER A 608 11.30 30.11 -2.38
C SER A 608 10.15 29.90 -1.37
N ASP A 609 8.89 29.96 -1.82
CA ASP A 609 7.75 30.06 -0.90
C ASP A 609 7.34 28.73 -0.24
N PHE A 610 7.86 27.56 -0.68
CA PHE A 610 7.47 26.24 -0.17
C PHE A 610 8.68 25.40 0.26
N GLU A 611 9.65 26.01 0.93
CA GLU A 611 10.89 25.32 1.29
C GLU A 611 10.68 24.37 2.47
N LYS A 612 9.96 24.78 3.53
CA LYS A 612 9.48 23.92 4.63
C LYS A 612 8.08 24.32 5.08
N GLY A 613 7.30 23.40 5.62
CA GLY A 613 5.94 23.71 6.06
C GLY A 613 5.16 22.55 6.64
N VAL A 614 3.99 22.88 7.19
CA VAL A 614 2.99 21.91 7.65
C VAL A 614 1.73 22.09 6.84
N ILE A 615 1.20 21.00 6.32
CA ILE A 615 -0.06 20.97 5.58
C ILE A 615 -1.06 20.12 6.38
N PHE A 616 -2.20 20.72 6.72
CA PHE A 616 -3.32 20.08 7.40
C PHE A 616 -4.37 19.69 6.37
N TYR A 617 -4.82 18.43 6.39
CA TYR A 617 -5.92 17.90 5.57
C TYR A 617 -7.17 17.83 6.43
N LEU A 618 -8.27 18.40 5.93
CA LEU A 618 -9.48 18.60 6.71
C LEU A 618 -10.66 17.78 6.17
N ARG A 619 -11.44 17.21 7.09
CA ARG A 619 -12.75 16.63 6.81
C ARG A 619 -13.75 17.21 7.81
N ASP A 620 -14.80 17.89 7.34
CA ASP A 620 -15.77 18.61 8.18
C ASP A 620 -15.10 19.59 9.17
N ASP A 621 -14.04 20.28 8.72
CA ASP A 621 -13.18 21.20 9.46
C ASP A 621 -12.37 20.53 10.61
N VAL A 622 -12.31 19.19 10.65
CA VAL A 622 -11.48 18.43 11.58
C VAL A 622 -10.22 17.98 10.85
N VAL A 623 -9.07 18.09 11.51
CA VAL A 623 -7.79 17.60 10.95
C VAL A 623 -7.83 16.08 10.93
N VAL A 624 -7.75 15.50 9.72
CA VAL A 624 -7.70 14.04 9.47
C VAL A 624 -6.36 13.58 8.91
N GLY A 625 -5.51 14.51 8.48
CA GLY A 625 -4.18 14.23 7.98
C GLY A 625 -3.25 15.42 8.19
N ILE A 626 -1.97 15.14 8.36
CA ILE A 626 -0.89 16.13 8.52
C ILE A 626 0.29 15.68 7.68
N LEU A 627 0.84 16.61 6.90
CA LEU A 627 2.06 16.42 6.13
C LEU A 627 3.09 17.45 6.58
N LEU A 628 4.25 16.98 6.99
CA LEU A 628 5.41 17.76 7.44
C LEU A 628 6.39 17.84 6.27
N TRP A 629 6.47 18.99 5.62
CA TRP A 629 7.32 19.22 4.45
C TRP A 629 8.66 19.77 4.88
N ASN A 630 9.75 19.01 4.66
CA ASN A 630 11.09 19.34 5.16
C ASN A 630 11.13 19.68 6.67
N ILE A 631 10.24 19.05 7.43
CA ILE A 631 10.21 19.09 8.89
C ILE A 631 10.23 17.66 9.39
N PHE A 632 11.21 17.33 10.22
CA PHE A 632 11.46 15.99 10.70
C PHE A 632 11.39 15.90 12.21
N HIS A 633 11.26 14.67 12.76
CA HIS A 633 11.23 14.41 14.20
C HIS A 633 10.09 15.12 14.96
N ARG A 634 8.95 15.40 14.29
CA ARG A 634 7.76 16.03 14.87
C ARG A 634 6.50 15.16 14.77
N MET A 635 6.67 13.86 14.44
CA MET A 635 5.53 12.93 14.31
C MET A 635 4.76 12.74 15.62
N SER A 636 5.42 12.78 16.78
CA SER A 636 4.77 12.73 18.09
C SER A 636 3.76 13.88 18.28
N ILE A 637 4.13 15.09 17.85
CA ILE A 637 3.24 16.26 17.85
C ILE A 637 2.09 16.06 16.86
N ALA A 638 2.38 15.59 15.65
CA ALA A 638 1.35 15.31 14.64
C ALA A 638 0.33 14.28 15.12
N ARG A 639 0.76 13.21 15.82
CA ARG A 639 -0.14 12.24 16.45
C ARG A 639 -1.02 12.87 17.52
N GLN A 640 -0.49 13.77 18.35
CA GLN A 640 -1.29 14.47 19.37
C GLN A 640 -2.34 15.39 18.75
N VAL A 641 -1.97 16.13 17.68
CA VAL A 641 -2.90 17.00 16.95
C VAL A 641 -4.03 16.18 16.33
N LEU A 642 -3.73 15.08 15.64
CA LEU A 642 -4.73 14.15 15.09
C LEU A 642 -5.58 13.52 16.19
N ALA A 643 -4.95 13.13 17.32
CA ALA A 643 -5.62 12.45 18.42
C ALA A 643 -6.67 13.35 19.10
N ARG A 644 -6.55 14.67 19.03
CA ARG A 644 -7.55 15.59 19.58
C ARG A 644 -8.92 15.44 18.91
N GLY A 645 -8.95 15.26 17.56
CA GLY A 645 -10.16 14.92 16.81
C GLY A 645 -11.28 15.97 16.87
N THR A 646 -10.96 17.20 17.21
CA THR A 646 -11.88 18.35 17.26
C THR A 646 -11.43 19.44 16.28
N LYS A 647 -12.32 20.37 15.97
CA LYS A 647 -11.95 21.56 15.19
C LYS A 647 -10.92 22.40 15.96
N TYR A 648 -10.04 23.00 15.22
CA TYR A 648 -9.10 24.01 15.73
C TYR A 648 -9.58 25.39 15.31
N ASP A 649 -9.51 26.36 16.22
CA ASP A 649 -9.92 27.74 15.93
C ASP A 649 -8.95 28.43 14.97
N ASP A 650 -7.64 28.15 15.13
CA ASP A 650 -6.58 28.68 14.25
C ASP A 650 -5.49 27.61 14.00
N LEU A 651 -5.36 27.18 12.77
CA LEU A 651 -4.34 26.21 12.35
C LEU A 651 -2.94 26.83 12.25
N ASN A 652 -2.80 28.16 12.14
CA ASN A 652 -1.50 28.82 12.19
C ASN A 652 -0.89 28.71 13.61
N GLU A 653 -1.72 28.80 14.64
CA GLU A 653 -1.26 28.58 16.02
C GLU A 653 -0.86 27.11 16.26
N VAL A 654 -1.58 26.17 15.65
CA VAL A 654 -1.22 24.76 15.69
C VAL A 654 0.10 24.50 14.95
N ALA A 655 0.33 25.17 13.84
CA ALA A 655 1.57 25.04 13.06
C ALA A 655 2.81 25.47 13.85
N LYS A 656 2.70 26.42 14.78
CA LYS A 656 3.82 26.84 15.65
C LYS A 656 4.35 25.70 16.54
N LEU A 657 3.51 24.68 16.86
CA LEU A 657 3.95 23.52 17.63
C LEU A 657 5.03 22.69 16.90
N PHE A 658 5.14 22.86 15.60
CA PHE A 658 6.11 22.15 14.76
C PHE A 658 7.42 22.92 14.55
N SER A 659 7.63 24.01 15.30
CA SER A 659 8.84 24.85 15.22
C SER A 659 9.12 25.36 13.79
N ILE A 660 8.07 25.79 13.08
CA ILE A 660 8.21 26.31 11.70
C ILE A 660 8.96 27.66 11.71
N HIS A 661 8.83 28.43 12.79
CA HIS A 661 9.32 29.80 12.95
C HIS A 661 10.32 29.92 14.10
N ASP A 662 11.13 28.90 14.37
CA ASP A 662 12.22 29.04 15.32
C ASP A 662 13.28 29.96 14.69
N ASP A 663 13.39 31.17 15.23
CA ASP A 663 14.37 32.20 14.89
C ASP A 663 15.79 31.81 15.37
#